data_56298185d4e2d30a462400f537f641ac
#
_entry.id   56298185d4e2d30a462400f537f641ac
#
_cell.length_a   1.000
_cell.length_b   1.000
_cell.length_c   1.000
_cell.angle_alpha   90.00
_cell.angle_beta   90.00
_cell.angle_gamma   90.00
#
_symmetry.space_group_name_H-M   'P 1'
#
loop_
_entity.id
_entity.type
_entity.pdbx_description
1 polymer ?
#
loop_
_entity_poly.entity_id
_entity_poly.type
_entity_poly.pdbx_seq_one_letter_code
_entity_poly.pdbx_strand_id
1 'polypeptide(L)'
;ACPVRAIKFDDIDELRAEYGDVCALGELGDSTQPNVVFKPHRDAEKGGVLSMAELLTVADTLRNFRELVKWYGLTEHDVLPVDDLFYAMTPQPTLEKTIKDSILSENEMADTASDTLYDIRRKIHAAENSIRDKLDAITKSQSASRYLQDAVVSLRNGRFVVPVKAEHRGEVGGVIHDVSSSGSTLFVEPTAVVEANAKILQLRNLEQAEIERILAAFSAQTAALEPMFTFGYGAMLELDVLLAKARLALDQKAMKPQVNDDHAFSLVRARHPLIDPAVVVPVDIALGGAYDTMVITGPNTGGKTVTLKTAGLLCAMAQHGYLIPAHESSSVCVFGEILVDIGDEQSIEQSLSTFSGHIKNITGILKLAGPQTLVLMDELGAGTDPAEGAALAVSVIEALRGLGAKIMATTHYSELKIFALDTPGVQNASCEFNVETLRPTYRLSVGVPGKSNAFLISQKLGLAPEIIENARAHLSNEDQQFDNILNQLEDLKVELKAQQDEVERLKHTASHALEQAEEKRAALIRQGEEELAAAREKAHGMVQDVQNTAYGLMDELRKLEKDKQLNASQRAARAREIAKKETEKLFGKTDVVHAPQRTFKPLDSVKLGQEVLIAELDKPGIVTALPDRDGMVEVRAGIIKTKVPLNGLCAPHKQQPAPQKKYQPRRAPASASSGDKVTRTPSMEINLIGMTVEEALHEADKFIDNGVMNGQTTLYLIHGKGTGALRKGIHEHLRRHKNVRSFRLGVYGEGEAGVTVVELK
;
A
#
# COMPACT_ATOMS: atom_id res chain seq x y z
N ALA A 1 -15.68 -5.46 -7.24
CA ALA A 1 -16.26 -5.28 -8.59
C ALA A 1 -17.26 -4.13 -8.50
N CYS A 2 -16.93 -3.00 -9.14
CA CYS A 2 -17.79 -1.82 -9.19
C CYS A 2 -19.13 -2.20 -9.86
N PRO A 3 -20.29 -1.90 -9.29
CA PRO A 3 -21.56 -2.22 -9.91
C PRO A 3 -21.90 -1.36 -11.15
N VAL A 4 -21.03 -0.45 -11.56
CA VAL A 4 -21.25 0.47 -12.66
C VAL A 4 -20.79 -0.14 -13.99
N ARG A 5 -21.44 -1.21 -14.45
CA ARG A 5 -21.33 -1.68 -15.84
C ARG A 5 -22.16 -0.88 -16.84
N ALA A 6 -22.89 0.13 -16.39
CA ALA A 6 -23.73 0.98 -17.24
C ALA A 6 -23.00 2.21 -17.81
N ILE A 7 -21.75 2.44 -17.42
CA ILE A 7 -20.93 3.53 -17.98
C ILE A 7 -19.89 2.88 -18.87
N LYS A 8 -20.04 3.05 -20.17
CA LYS A 8 -19.03 2.65 -21.16
C LYS A 8 -17.99 3.78 -21.22
N PHE A 9 -16.77 3.50 -20.80
CA PHE A 9 -15.62 4.36 -21.07
C PHE A 9 -14.93 3.80 -22.30
N ASP A 10 -15.01 4.54 -23.39
CA ASP A 10 -14.33 4.20 -24.64
C ASP A 10 -13.77 5.47 -25.27
N ASP A 11 -13.01 5.35 -26.34
CA ASP A 11 -12.48 6.49 -27.07
C ASP A 11 -13.66 7.38 -27.53
N ILE A 12 -13.52 8.71 -27.37
CA ILE A 12 -14.57 9.67 -27.62
C ILE A 12 -15.04 9.64 -29.09
N ASP A 13 -14.14 9.31 -30.01
CA ASP A 13 -14.45 9.23 -31.44
C ASP A 13 -15.19 7.93 -31.77
N GLU A 14 -14.92 6.83 -31.08
CA GLU A 14 -15.68 5.56 -31.21
C GLU A 14 -17.09 5.72 -30.62
N LEU A 15 -17.23 6.37 -29.47
CA LEU A 15 -18.52 6.63 -28.85
C LEU A 15 -19.38 7.62 -29.68
N ARG A 16 -18.77 8.62 -30.32
CA ARG A 16 -19.47 9.51 -31.26
C ARG A 16 -19.95 8.77 -32.50
N ALA A 17 -19.17 7.82 -33.01
CA ALA A 17 -19.58 7.02 -34.17
C ALA A 17 -20.72 6.04 -33.82
N GLU A 18 -20.75 5.50 -32.61
CA GLU A 18 -21.76 4.54 -32.15
C GLU A 18 -23.08 5.23 -31.72
N TYR A 19 -23.01 6.38 -31.05
CA TYR A 19 -24.16 7.01 -30.37
C TYR A 19 -24.51 8.44 -30.82
N GLY A 20 -23.78 9.02 -31.77
CA GLY A 20 -24.00 10.38 -32.23
C GLY A 20 -23.45 11.45 -31.26
N ASP A 21 -23.99 12.67 -31.28
CA ASP A 21 -23.49 13.77 -30.47
C ASP A 21 -23.60 13.47 -28.97
N VAL A 22 -22.45 13.32 -28.36
CA VAL A 22 -22.29 13.10 -26.91
C VAL A 22 -22.56 14.43 -26.20
N CYS A 23 -23.52 14.48 -25.29
CA CYS A 23 -23.70 15.63 -24.43
C CYS A 23 -22.54 15.76 -23.46
N ALA A 24 -21.65 16.74 -23.64
CA ALA A 24 -20.75 17.18 -22.60
C ALA A 24 -21.56 17.73 -21.43
N LEU A 25 -21.33 17.22 -20.22
CA LEU A 25 -21.79 17.88 -19.00
C LEU A 25 -21.06 19.24 -18.92
N GLY A 26 -21.81 20.34 -18.97
CA GLY A 26 -21.25 21.67 -19.04
C GLY A 26 -20.33 21.97 -17.86
N GLU A 27 -19.23 22.68 -18.13
CA GLU A 27 -18.29 23.34 -17.24
C GLU A 27 -17.11 22.54 -16.66
N LEU A 28 -16.94 21.26 -16.95
CA LEU A 28 -15.61 20.63 -16.81
C LEU A 28 -14.85 20.92 -18.11
N GLY A 29 -13.75 21.66 -18.01
CA GLY A 29 -12.96 22.13 -19.18
C GLY A 29 -12.66 21.04 -20.20
N ASP A 30 -12.38 21.43 -21.44
CA ASP A 30 -12.23 20.59 -22.64
C ASP A 30 -11.33 19.34 -22.54
N SER A 31 -10.61 19.13 -21.44
CA SER A 31 -9.64 18.04 -21.26
C SER A 31 -10.16 16.81 -20.52
N THR A 32 -11.36 16.87 -19.93
CA THR A 32 -11.97 15.73 -19.23
C THR A 32 -13.45 15.66 -19.51
N GLN A 33 -13.82 15.32 -20.75
CA GLN A 33 -15.22 15.04 -21.07
C GLN A 33 -15.54 13.62 -20.61
N PRO A 34 -16.42 13.42 -19.60
CA PRO A 34 -16.90 12.08 -19.29
C PRO A 34 -17.77 11.61 -20.47
N ASN A 35 -17.37 10.51 -21.07
CA ASN A 35 -18.06 9.89 -22.20
C ASN A 35 -19.33 9.17 -21.73
N VAL A 36 -20.35 9.92 -21.29
CA VAL A 36 -21.60 9.35 -20.84
C VAL A 36 -22.77 9.93 -21.66
N VAL A 37 -23.41 9.05 -22.41
CA VAL A 37 -24.61 9.38 -23.16
C VAL A 37 -25.82 9.22 -22.24
N PHE A 38 -26.48 10.33 -21.86
CA PHE A 38 -27.72 10.31 -21.11
C PHE A 38 -28.81 11.07 -21.95
N LYS A 39 -29.27 10.42 -23.02
CA LYS A 39 -30.25 10.99 -23.96
C LYS A 39 -31.73 10.75 -23.59
N PRO A 40 -32.13 9.61 -22.98
CA PRO A 40 -33.54 9.21 -22.86
C PRO A 40 -34.41 10.19 -22.09
N HIS A 41 -33.85 10.85 -21.13
CA HIS A 41 -34.51 11.64 -20.11
C HIS A 41 -34.98 13.03 -20.63
N ARG A 42 -34.16 13.73 -21.43
CA ARG A 42 -34.50 15.01 -22.02
C ARG A 42 -35.59 14.89 -23.08
N ASP A 43 -35.67 13.76 -23.78
CA ASP A 43 -36.69 13.51 -24.79
C ASP A 43 -38.03 13.23 -24.12
N ALA A 44 -38.08 12.56 -22.98
CA ALA A 44 -39.30 12.37 -22.19
C ALA A 44 -39.83 13.70 -21.62
N GLU A 45 -38.95 14.58 -21.11
CA GLU A 45 -39.34 15.91 -20.61
C GLU A 45 -39.98 16.78 -21.69
N LYS A 46 -39.52 16.66 -22.94
CA LYS A 46 -40.11 17.36 -24.11
C LYS A 46 -41.38 16.72 -24.61
N GLY A 47 -41.95 15.72 -23.92
CA GLY A 47 -43.18 15.02 -24.31
C GLY A 47 -42.95 13.92 -25.36
N GLY A 48 -41.71 13.51 -25.59
CA GLY A 48 -41.37 12.33 -26.40
C GLY A 48 -41.70 11.02 -25.68
N VAL A 49 -41.96 9.98 -26.48
CA VAL A 49 -42.16 8.61 -25.95
C VAL A 49 -40.84 7.85 -26.06
N LEU A 50 -40.36 7.39 -24.92
CA LEU A 50 -39.14 6.57 -24.83
C LEU A 50 -39.39 5.18 -25.42
N SER A 51 -38.37 4.63 -26.09
CA SER A 51 -38.35 3.26 -26.59
C SER A 51 -38.19 2.25 -25.42
N MET A 52 -38.41 1.00 -25.72
CA MET A 52 -38.17 -0.10 -24.76
C MET A 52 -36.72 -0.13 -24.27
N ALA A 53 -35.73 0.05 -25.16
CA ALA A 53 -34.32 0.11 -24.83
C ALA A 53 -34.00 1.26 -23.87
N GLU A 54 -34.53 2.44 -24.13
CA GLU A 54 -34.35 3.62 -23.28
C GLU A 54 -34.98 3.44 -21.89
N LEU A 55 -36.19 2.87 -21.83
CA LEU A 55 -36.83 2.57 -20.55
C LEU A 55 -36.08 1.48 -19.72
N LEU A 56 -35.48 0.49 -20.38
CA LEU A 56 -34.62 -0.47 -19.70
C LEU A 56 -33.37 0.21 -19.13
N THR A 57 -32.81 1.18 -19.84
CA THR A 57 -31.69 2.00 -19.34
C THR A 57 -32.11 2.81 -18.11
N VAL A 58 -33.30 3.40 -18.12
CA VAL A 58 -33.90 4.10 -16.96
C VAL A 58 -34.02 3.12 -15.76
N ALA A 59 -34.57 1.92 -15.98
CA ALA A 59 -34.74 0.93 -14.94
C ALA A 59 -33.39 0.45 -14.38
N ASP A 60 -32.35 0.32 -15.22
CA ASP A 60 -30.99 -0.04 -14.77
C ASP A 60 -30.34 1.08 -13.96
N THR A 61 -30.58 2.34 -14.32
CA THR A 61 -30.13 3.49 -13.52
C THR A 61 -30.80 3.50 -12.14
N LEU A 62 -32.10 3.29 -12.08
CA LEU A 62 -32.84 3.18 -10.81
C LEU A 62 -32.33 2.01 -9.94
N ARG A 63 -32.06 0.88 -10.58
CA ARG A 63 -31.42 -0.27 -9.89
C ARG A 63 -30.07 0.13 -9.30
N ASN A 64 -29.23 0.82 -10.06
CA ASN A 64 -27.92 1.24 -9.59
C ASN A 64 -28.04 2.20 -8.39
N PHE A 65 -28.96 3.16 -8.43
CA PHE A 65 -29.25 4.03 -7.28
C PHE A 65 -29.63 3.19 -6.05
N ARG A 66 -30.56 2.27 -6.21
CA ARG A 66 -31.02 1.41 -5.12
C ARG A 66 -29.90 0.54 -4.54
N GLU A 67 -29.08 -0.08 -5.39
CA GLU A 67 -27.96 -0.92 -4.95
C GLU A 67 -26.87 -0.12 -4.26
N LEU A 68 -26.51 1.07 -4.77
CA LEU A 68 -25.53 1.95 -4.15
C LEU A 68 -25.96 2.45 -2.78
N VAL A 69 -27.20 2.97 -2.69
CA VAL A 69 -27.75 3.44 -1.40
C VAL A 69 -27.85 2.29 -0.39
N LYS A 70 -28.30 1.12 -0.84
CA LYS A 70 -28.36 -0.07 0.02
C LYS A 70 -27.00 -0.51 0.50
N TRP A 71 -26.01 -0.56 -0.40
CA TRP A 71 -24.63 -0.93 -0.04
C TRP A 71 -24.04 0.04 0.98
N TYR A 72 -24.23 1.34 0.80
CA TYR A 72 -23.74 2.36 1.71
C TYR A 72 -24.40 2.25 3.10
N GLY A 73 -25.70 2.01 3.15
CA GLY A 73 -26.44 1.84 4.41
C GLY A 73 -26.19 0.54 5.18
N LEU A 74 -25.42 -0.42 4.62
CA LEU A 74 -25.03 -1.65 5.31
C LEU A 74 -23.87 -1.48 6.30
N THR A 75 -23.13 -0.36 6.23
CA THR A 75 -21.96 -0.11 7.05
C THR A 75 -22.27 1.04 8.01
N GLU A 76 -22.11 0.82 9.32
CA GLU A 76 -22.13 1.90 10.30
C GLU A 76 -20.84 2.70 10.15
N HIS A 77 -20.95 3.99 9.92
CA HIS A 77 -19.84 4.91 9.79
C HIS A 77 -20.21 6.28 10.39
N ASP A 78 -19.20 7.04 10.79
CA ASP A 78 -19.39 8.44 11.17
C ASP A 78 -19.84 9.25 9.94
N VAL A 79 -20.35 10.47 10.19
CA VAL A 79 -20.75 11.38 9.10
C VAL A 79 -19.57 11.68 8.20
N LEU A 80 -19.69 11.31 6.93
CA LEU A 80 -18.67 11.49 5.92
C LEU A 80 -19.08 12.59 4.92
N PRO A 81 -18.12 13.32 4.34
CA PRO A 81 -18.41 14.34 3.32
C PRO A 81 -19.11 13.79 2.06
N VAL A 82 -19.10 12.48 1.85
CA VAL A 82 -19.74 11.81 0.70
C VAL A 82 -21.19 11.40 0.97
N ASP A 83 -21.70 11.54 2.19
CA ASP A 83 -23.06 11.14 2.57
C ASP A 83 -24.10 11.82 1.68
N ASP A 84 -23.93 13.11 1.42
CA ASP A 84 -24.85 13.88 0.60
C ASP A 84 -24.97 13.33 -0.83
N LEU A 85 -23.88 12.77 -1.38
CA LEU A 85 -23.88 12.15 -2.70
C LEU A 85 -24.71 10.86 -2.72
N PHE A 86 -24.65 10.06 -1.66
CA PHE A 86 -25.50 8.87 -1.54
C PHE A 86 -26.96 9.23 -1.29
N TYR A 87 -27.24 10.24 -0.48
CA TYR A 87 -28.62 10.71 -0.23
C TYR A 87 -29.27 11.40 -1.42
N ALA A 88 -28.49 11.95 -2.35
CA ALA A 88 -29.01 12.52 -3.60
C ALA A 88 -29.60 11.43 -4.53
N MET A 89 -29.17 10.18 -4.39
CA MET A 89 -29.68 9.05 -5.16
C MET A 89 -30.95 8.50 -4.50
N THR A 90 -32.12 8.86 -5.02
CA THR A 90 -33.41 8.42 -4.47
C THR A 90 -33.89 7.14 -5.17
N PRO A 91 -33.95 5.98 -4.49
CA PRO A 91 -34.43 4.75 -5.10
C PRO A 91 -35.92 4.82 -5.47
N GLN A 92 -36.30 4.32 -6.65
CA GLN A 92 -37.67 4.17 -7.10
C GLN A 92 -38.01 2.70 -7.46
N PRO A 93 -38.09 1.80 -6.45
CA PRO A 93 -38.19 0.37 -6.69
C PRO A 93 -39.47 -0.03 -7.41
N THR A 94 -40.55 0.75 -7.25
CA THR A 94 -41.82 0.45 -7.90
C THR A 94 -41.70 0.66 -9.41
N LEU A 95 -41.21 1.82 -9.86
CA LEU A 95 -41.02 2.12 -11.28
C LEU A 95 -40.01 1.17 -11.92
N GLU A 96 -38.83 0.94 -11.24
CA GLU A 96 -37.81 -0.02 -11.67
C GLU A 96 -38.42 -1.39 -11.96
N LYS A 97 -39.17 -1.90 -10.99
CA LYS A 97 -39.78 -3.23 -11.09
C LYS A 97 -40.85 -3.26 -12.20
N THR A 98 -41.70 -2.27 -12.26
CA THR A 98 -42.81 -2.25 -13.25
C THR A 98 -42.26 -2.21 -14.67
N ILE A 99 -41.23 -1.41 -14.94
CA ILE A 99 -40.58 -1.39 -16.27
C ILE A 99 -40.00 -2.76 -16.60
N LYS A 100 -39.20 -3.37 -15.66
CA LYS A 100 -38.57 -4.66 -15.89
C LYS A 100 -39.53 -5.83 -16.03
N ASP A 101 -40.62 -5.82 -15.29
CA ASP A 101 -41.67 -6.82 -15.42
C ASP A 101 -42.47 -6.67 -16.73
N SER A 102 -42.53 -5.46 -17.28
CA SER A 102 -43.29 -5.15 -18.51
C SER A 102 -42.46 -5.26 -19.79
N ILE A 103 -41.14 -4.98 -19.72
CA ILE A 103 -40.23 -4.98 -20.88
C ILE A 103 -39.18 -6.07 -20.69
N LEU A 104 -39.25 -7.10 -21.54
CA LEU A 104 -38.36 -8.28 -21.45
C LEU A 104 -37.02 -8.03 -22.18
N SER A 105 -37.07 -7.32 -23.29
CA SER A 105 -35.89 -6.96 -24.07
C SER A 105 -36.15 -5.67 -24.86
N GLU A 106 -35.15 -5.17 -25.56
CA GLU A 106 -35.24 -3.95 -26.38
C GLU A 106 -36.36 -3.98 -27.43
N ASN A 107 -36.81 -5.17 -27.83
CA ASN A 107 -37.79 -5.38 -28.87
C ASN A 107 -39.02 -6.20 -28.42
N GLU A 108 -39.09 -6.55 -27.13
CA GLU A 108 -40.10 -7.46 -26.63
C GLU A 108 -40.74 -6.94 -25.35
N MET A 109 -42.07 -6.75 -25.38
CA MET A 109 -42.89 -6.41 -24.23
C MET A 109 -43.58 -7.68 -23.68
N ALA A 110 -43.62 -7.84 -22.38
CA ALA A 110 -44.29 -8.94 -21.74
C ALA A 110 -45.79 -8.95 -22.00
N ASP A 111 -46.38 -10.13 -22.16
CA ASP A 111 -47.84 -10.28 -22.30
C ASP A 111 -48.58 -9.69 -21.10
N THR A 112 -47.99 -9.79 -19.93
CA THR A 112 -48.51 -9.29 -18.65
C THR A 112 -48.32 -7.80 -18.42
N ALA A 113 -47.74 -7.05 -19.37
CA ALA A 113 -47.55 -5.62 -19.24
C ALA A 113 -48.86 -4.82 -19.07
N SER A 114 -49.95 -5.32 -19.63
CA SER A 114 -51.33 -4.88 -19.32
C SER A 114 -52.32 -6.00 -19.60
N ASP A 115 -53.45 -5.96 -18.89
CA ASP A 115 -54.58 -6.90 -19.15
C ASP A 115 -55.08 -6.75 -20.62
N THR A 116 -55.08 -5.56 -21.13
CA THR A 116 -55.46 -5.25 -22.52
C THR A 116 -54.53 -5.92 -23.51
N LEU A 117 -53.22 -5.80 -23.33
CA LEU A 117 -52.23 -6.39 -24.22
C LEU A 117 -52.33 -7.94 -24.18
N TYR A 118 -52.47 -8.50 -22.99
CA TYR A 118 -52.71 -9.94 -22.81
C TYR A 118 -53.93 -10.44 -23.60
N ASP A 119 -55.07 -9.72 -23.49
CA ASP A 119 -56.28 -10.09 -24.18
C ASP A 119 -56.17 -9.97 -25.70
N ILE A 120 -55.46 -8.91 -26.20
CA ILE A 120 -55.22 -8.73 -27.63
C ILE A 120 -54.34 -9.89 -28.16
N ARG A 121 -53.24 -10.22 -27.51
CA ARG A 121 -52.34 -11.30 -27.94
C ARG A 121 -53.00 -12.65 -27.89
N ARG A 122 -53.79 -12.91 -26.84
CA ARG A 122 -54.64 -14.13 -26.76
C ARG A 122 -55.58 -14.24 -27.95
N LYS A 123 -56.20 -13.12 -28.37
CA LYS A 123 -57.10 -13.08 -29.53
C LYS A 123 -56.34 -13.28 -30.84
N ILE A 124 -55.13 -12.73 -30.98
CA ILE A 124 -54.28 -12.94 -32.13
C ILE A 124 -53.93 -14.44 -32.24
N HIS A 125 -53.44 -15.05 -31.18
CA HIS A 125 -53.13 -16.50 -31.17
C HIS A 125 -54.33 -17.41 -31.50
N ALA A 126 -55.49 -17.07 -30.95
CA ALA A 126 -56.74 -17.80 -31.30
C ALA A 126 -57.10 -17.66 -32.78
N ALA A 127 -56.95 -16.44 -33.35
CA ALA A 127 -57.22 -16.22 -34.76
C ALA A 127 -56.17 -16.92 -35.65
N GLU A 128 -54.87 -16.88 -35.30
CA GLU A 128 -53.81 -17.61 -35.99
C GLU A 128 -54.01 -19.11 -36.01
N ASN A 129 -54.40 -19.69 -34.88
CA ASN A 129 -54.73 -21.13 -34.79
C ASN A 129 -55.94 -21.44 -35.68
N SER A 130 -57.01 -20.65 -35.63
CA SER A 130 -58.15 -20.84 -36.51
C SER A 130 -57.80 -20.76 -38.02
N ILE A 131 -56.89 -19.84 -38.38
CA ILE A 131 -56.37 -19.78 -39.74
C ILE A 131 -55.62 -21.02 -40.13
N ARG A 132 -54.68 -21.49 -39.22
CA ARG A 132 -53.91 -22.72 -39.46
C ARG A 132 -54.81 -23.93 -39.70
N ASP A 133 -55.83 -24.11 -38.86
CA ASP A 133 -56.77 -25.24 -39.00
C ASP A 133 -57.46 -25.21 -40.37
N LYS A 134 -57.90 -24.01 -40.80
CA LYS A 134 -58.55 -23.83 -42.11
C LYS A 134 -57.61 -24.03 -43.29
N LEU A 135 -56.38 -23.54 -43.18
CA LEU A 135 -55.38 -23.66 -44.22
C LEU A 135 -54.83 -25.12 -44.30
N ASP A 136 -54.68 -25.77 -43.17
CA ASP A 136 -54.36 -27.19 -43.09
C ASP A 136 -55.42 -28.05 -43.81
N ALA A 137 -56.68 -27.73 -43.61
CA ALA A 137 -57.77 -28.42 -44.34
C ALA A 137 -57.65 -28.22 -45.86
N ILE A 138 -57.23 -27.04 -46.31
CA ILE A 138 -57.00 -26.75 -47.73
C ILE A 138 -55.80 -27.48 -48.23
N THR A 139 -54.61 -27.39 -47.53
CA THR A 139 -53.33 -27.95 -47.98
C THR A 139 -53.31 -29.48 -47.97
N LYS A 140 -54.02 -30.11 -47.02
CA LYS A 140 -54.13 -31.57 -46.84
C LYS A 140 -55.25 -32.19 -47.68
N SER A 141 -56.03 -31.40 -48.44
CA SER A 141 -57.09 -31.93 -49.29
C SER A 141 -56.48 -32.77 -50.44
N GLN A 142 -57.22 -33.82 -50.89
CA GLN A 142 -56.78 -34.70 -51.98
C GLN A 142 -56.50 -33.95 -53.28
N SER A 143 -57.12 -32.79 -53.51
CA SER A 143 -56.94 -31.94 -54.68
C SER A 143 -55.76 -30.97 -54.56
N ALA A 144 -55.24 -30.76 -53.35
CA ALA A 144 -54.23 -29.71 -53.10
C ALA A 144 -52.96 -29.81 -53.95
N SER A 145 -52.41 -31.04 -54.12
CA SER A 145 -51.26 -31.27 -54.95
C SER A 145 -51.40 -30.86 -56.43
N ARG A 146 -52.61 -30.75 -56.89
CA ARG A 146 -52.92 -30.34 -58.29
C ARG A 146 -52.71 -28.84 -58.50
N TYR A 147 -53.21 -28.00 -57.59
CA TYR A 147 -53.25 -26.55 -57.76
C TYR A 147 -52.25 -25.79 -56.87
N LEU A 148 -51.76 -26.37 -55.72
CA LEU A 148 -50.72 -25.73 -54.93
C LEU A 148 -49.35 -26.02 -55.51
N GLN A 149 -48.46 -25.02 -55.47
CA GLN A 149 -47.07 -25.16 -55.80
C GLN A 149 -46.34 -26.01 -54.76
N ASP A 150 -46.58 -25.69 -53.45
CA ASP A 150 -46.15 -26.42 -52.29
C ASP A 150 -47.29 -26.48 -51.27
N ALA A 151 -47.39 -27.57 -50.49
CA ALA A 151 -48.38 -27.73 -49.45
C ALA A 151 -47.96 -27.01 -48.16
N VAL A 152 -47.50 -25.75 -48.26
CA VAL A 152 -46.95 -24.91 -47.16
C VAL A 152 -47.75 -23.61 -47.06
N VAL A 153 -48.06 -23.24 -45.81
CA VAL A 153 -48.66 -21.93 -45.51
C VAL A 153 -47.50 -20.91 -45.44
N SER A 154 -47.65 -19.78 -46.09
CA SER A 154 -46.70 -18.67 -46.10
C SER A 154 -47.32 -17.40 -45.54
N LEU A 155 -46.45 -16.51 -45.00
CA LEU A 155 -46.85 -15.17 -44.58
C LEU A 155 -46.40 -14.17 -45.65
N ARG A 156 -47.32 -13.37 -46.23
CA ARG A 156 -47.03 -12.29 -47.19
C ARG A 156 -47.80 -11.05 -46.77
N ASN A 157 -47.12 -9.92 -46.71
CA ASN A 157 -47.72 -8.64 -46.31
C ASN A 157 -48.58 -8.75 -45.02
N GLY A 158 -48.12 -9.55 -44.05
CA GLY A 158 -48.84 -9.76 -42.78
C GLY A 158 -50.07 -10.66 -42.88
N ARG A 159 -50.28 -11.37 -43.99
CA ARG A 159 -51.42 -12.27 -44.19
C ARG A 159 -50.99 -13.69 -44.47
N PHE A 160 -51.72 -14.64 -43.93
CA PHE A 160 -51.52 -16.07 -44.21
C PHE A 160 -52.02 -16.40 -45.60
N VAL A 161 -51.19 -16.90 -46.44
CA VAL A 161 -51.48 -17.22 -47.85
C VAL A 161 -50.99 -18.64 -48.21
N VAL A 162 -51.53 -19.19 -49.28
CA VAL A 162 -51.08 -20.45 -49.86
C VAL A 162 -50.49 -20.19 -51.26
N PRO A 163 -49.36 -20.87 -51.62
CA PRO A 163 -48.73 -20.76 -52.95
C PRO A 163 -49.51 -21.56 -53.97
N VAL A 164 -50.19 -20.91 -54.92
CA VAL A 164 -50.98 -21.52 -55.98
C VAL A 164 -50.22 -21.39 -57.30
N LYS A 165 -50.20 -22.44 -58.11
CA LYS A 165 -49.66 -22.41 -59.48
C LYS A 165 -50.46 -21.41 -60.32
N ALA A 166 -49.78 -20.55 -61.09
CA ALA A 166 -50.43 -19.49 -61.85
C ALA A 166 -51.48 -20.04 -62.84
N GLU A 167 -51.31 -21.20 -63.39
CA GLU A 167 -52.19 -21.92 -64.27
C GLU A 167 -53.49 -22.41 -63.59
N HIS A 168 -53.48 -22.51 -62.26
CA HIS A 168 -54.60 -22.98 -61.46
C HIS A 168 -55.24 -21.87 -60.61
N ARG A 169 -55.07 -20.57 -61.04
CA ARG A 169 -55.55 -19.41 -60.34
C ARG A 169 -57.03 -19.50 -59.90
N GLY A 170 -57.88 -20.13 -60.77
CA GLY A 170 -59.32 -20.24 -60.51
C GLY A 170 -59.78 -21.30 -59.54
N GLU A 171 -58.88 -22.22 -59.14
CA GLU A 171 -59.20 -23.37 -58.30
C GLU A 171 -59.25 -22.99 -56.77
N VAL A 172 -58.48 -21.96 -56.37
CA VAL A 172 -58.54 -21.42 -55.01
C VAL A 172 -59.15 -20.02 -55.08
N GLY A 173 -60.42 -19.91 -54.64
CA GLY A 173 -61.10 -18.62 -54.49
C GLY A 173 -60.40 -17.80 -53.41
N GLY A 174 -59.99 -16.55 -53.73
CA GLY A 174 -59.29 -15.70 -52.75
C GLY A 174 -58.66 -14.48 -53.38
N VAL A 175 -57.91 -13.73 -52.62
CA VAL A 175 -57.16 -12.50 -52.94
C VAL A 175 -55.71 -12.82 -53.21
N ILE A 176 -55.10 -12.38 -54.28
CA ILE A 176 -53.67 -12.49 -54.58
C ILE A 176 -52.92 -11.36 -53.87
N HIS A 177 -52.02 -11.65 -53.01
CA HIS A 177 -51.21 -10.67 -52.27
C HIS A 177 -49.78 -10.53 -52.77
N ASP A 178 -49.28 -11.55 -53.45
CA ASP A 178 -47.89 -11.53 -53.98
C ASP A 178 -47.77 -12.51 -55.15
N VAL A 179 -46.74 -12.29 -55.96
CA VAL A 179 -46.41 -13.14 -57.11
C VAL A 179 -44.92 -13.48 -57.05
N SER A 180 -44.56 -14.73 -57.30
CA SER A 180 -43.14 -15.11 -57.34
C SER A 180 -42.41 -14.35 -58.44
N SER A 181 -41.10 -14.16 -58.31
CA SER A 181 -40.25 -13.47 -59.26
C SER A 181 -40.30 -14.07 -60.70
N SER A 182 -40.61 -15.36 -60.81
CA SER A 182 -40.80 -16.08 -62.09
C SER A 182 -42.22 -15.96 -62.61
N GLY A 183 -43.15 -15.41 -61.88
CA GLY A 183 -44.59 -15.33 -62.25
C GLY A 183 -45.34 -16.65 -62.16
N SER A 184 -44.67 -17.79 -61.87
CA SER A 184 -45.26 -19.13 -61.89
C SER A 184 -46.08 -19.48 -60.62
N THR A 185 -45.92 -18.72 -59.52
CA THR A 185 -46.62 -18.97 -58.24
C THR A 185 -47.33 -17.70 -57.79
N LEU A 186 -48.59 -17.83 -57.49
CA LEU A 186 -49.42 -16.76 -56.87
C LEU A 186 -49.61 -17.06 -55.39
N PHE A 187 -49.36 -16.07 -54.57
CA PHE A 187 -49.58 -16.20 -53.14
C PHE A 187 -51.05 -15.70 -52.88
N VAL A 188 -51.92 -16.66 -52.70
CA VAL A 188 -53.37 -16.41 -52.60
C VAL A 188 -53.81 -16.51 -51.16
N GLU A 189 -54.53 -15.51 -50.65
CA GLU A 189 -55.27 -15.55 -49.40
C GLU A 189 -56.65 -16.23 -49.70
N PRO A 190 -56.90 -17.46 -49.22
CA PRO A 190 -58.16 -18.09 -49.48
C PRO A 190 -59.35 -17.37 -48.84
N THR A 191 -60.49 -17.30 -49.53
CA THR A 191 -61.73 -16.63 -49.04
C THR A 191 -62.09 -17.06 -47.62
N ALA A 192 -61.85 -18.38 -47.26
CA ALA A 192 -62.12 -18.91 -45.96
C ALA A 192 -61.34 -18.28 -44.80
N VAL A 193 -60.22 -17.57 -45.09
CA VAL A 193 -59.34 -16.96 -44.05
C VAL A 193 -59.23 -15.42 -44.19
N VAL A 194 -59.85 -14.82 -45.22
CA VAL A 194 -59.81 -13.36 -45.48
C VAL A 194 -60.24 -12.53 -44.27
N GLU A 195 -61.37 -12.89 -43.65
CA GLU A 195 -61.87 -12.18 -42.46
C GLU A 195 -60.96 -12.34 -41.26
N ALA A 196 -60.42 -13.56 -41.05
CA ALA A 196 -59.52 -13.82 -39.95
C ALA A 196 -58.15 -13.11 -40.10
N ASN A 197 -57.58 -13.08 -41.33
CA ASN A 197 -56.37 -12.31 -41.61
C ASN A 197 -56.62 -10.78 -41.41
N ALA A 198 -57.75 -10.25 -41.88
CA ALA A 198 -58.12 -8.86 -41.63
C ALA A 198 -58.26 -8.55 -40.14
N LYS A 199 -58.83 -9.48 -39.37
CA LYS A 199 -58.93 -9.37 -37.91
C LYS A 199 -57.59 -9.40 -37.22
N ILE A 200 -56.64 -10.26 -37.65
CA ILE A 200 -55.26 -10.27 -37.11
C ILE A 200 -54.61 -8.95 -37.35
N LEU A 201 -54.70 -8.39 -38.56
CA LEU A 201 -54.10 -7.09 -38.88
C LEU A 201 -54.70 -5.97 -38.01
N GLN A 202 -56.01 -5.96 -37.76
CA GLN A 202 -56.63 -5.01 -36.84
C GLN A 202 -56.14 -5.22 -35.41
N LEU A 203 -56.02 -6.47 -34.96
CA LEU A 203 -55.54 -6.80 -33.61
C LEU A 203 -54.05 -6.41 -33.43
N ARG A 204 -53.21 -6.59 -34.45
CA ARG A 204 -51.79 -6.13 -34.41
C ARG A 204 -51.70 -4.60 -34.35
N ASN A 205 -52.57 -3.86 -35.08
CA ASN A 205 -52.61 -2.42 -34.93
C ASN A 205 -53.05 -2.00 -33.53
N LEU A 206 -53.99 -2.72 -32.91
CA LEU A 206 -54.40 -2.48 -31.54
C LEU A 206 -53.28 -2.85 -30.55
N GLU A 207 -52.52 -3.92 -30.81
CA GLU A 207 -51.34 -4.32 -30.02
C GLU A 207 -50.31 -3.20 -30.04
N GLN A 208 -49.98 -2.69 -31.24
CA GLN A 208 -49.02 -1.60 -31.39
C GLN A 208 -49.46 -0.33 -30.65
N ALA A 209 -50.72 0.05 -30.79
CA ALA A 209 -51.29 1.20 -30.10
C ALA A 209 -51.27 1.03 -28.56
N GLU A 210 -51.54 -0.19 -28.06
CA GLU A 210 -51.46 -0.48 -26.62
C GLU A 210 -50.00 -0.44 -26.11
N ILE A 211 -49.04 -0.98 -26.89
CA ILE A 211 -47.60 -0.87 -26.59
C ILE A 211 -47.19 0.59 -26.48
N GLU A 212 -47.57 1.41 -27.48
CA GLU A 212 -47.28 2.85 -27.48
C GLU A 212 -47.90 3.58 -26.28
N ARG A 213 -49.13 3.19 -25.88
CA ARG A 213 -49.77 3.73 -24.69
C ARG A 213 -49.00 3.37 -23.39
N ILE A 214 -48.51 2.13 -23.27
CA ILE A 214 -47.72 1.69 -22.13
C ILE A 214 -46.40 2.43 -22.07
N LEU A 215 -45.69 2.53 -23.20
CA LEU A 215 -44.43 3.28 -23.30
C LEU A 215 -44.64 4.77 -22.96
N ALA A 216 -45.70 5.38 -23.44
CA ALA A 216 -46.05 6.78 -23.11
C ALA A 216 -46.32 6.97 -21.62
N ALA A 217 -46.99 6.00 -20.96
CA ALA A 217 -47.24 6.05 -19.53
C ALA A 217 -45.94 5.95 -18.72
N PHE A 218 -45.02 5.06 -19.10
CA PHE A 218 -43.70 4.97 -18.44
C PHE A 218 -42.85 6.20 -18.71
N SER A 219 -42.88 6.74 -19.92
CA SER A 219 -42.18 7.97 -20.28
C SER A 219 -42.66 9.16 -19.44
N ALA A 220 -43.98 9.30 -19.26
CA ALA A 220 -44.55 10.36 -18.42
C ALA A 220 -44.12 10.20 -16.93
N GLN A 221 -44.11 8.97 -16.40
CA GLN A 221 -43.62 8.72 -15.05
C GLN A 221 -42.11 9.04 -14.90
N THR A 222 -41.32 8.70 -15.92
CA THR A 222 -39.88 9.01 -15.96
C THR A 222 -39.66 10.53 -16.02
N ALA A 223 -40.42 11.24 -16.85
CA ALA A 223 -40.37 12.70 -16.96
C ALA A 223 -40.70 13.41 -15.64
N ALA A 224 -41.66 12.90 -14.88
CA ALA A 224 -42.00 13.45 -13.56
C ALA A 224 -40.88 13.32 -12.53
N LEU A 225 -39.93 12.40 -12.74
CA LEU A 225 -38.76 12.16 -11.89
C LEU A 225 -37.47 12.82 -12.42
N GLU A 226 -37.59 13.68 -13.44
CA GLU A 226 -36.44 14.34 -14.07
C GLU A 226 -35.48 14.99 -13.07
N PRO A 227 -35.89 15.85 -12.13
CA PRO A 227 -34.96 16.47 -11.22
C PRO A 227 -34.20 15.44 -10.37
N MET A 228 -34.88 14.36 -9.96
CA MET A 228 -34.26 13.25 -9.19
C MET A 228 -33.18 12.53 -10.01
N PHE A 229 -33.45 12.28 -11.30
CA PHE A 229 -32.45 11.66 -12.17
C PHE A 229 -31.26 12.58 -12.39
N THR A 230 -31.45 13.85 -12.61
CA THR A 230 -30.37 14.82 -12.83
C THR A 230 -29.48 14.94 -11.62
N PHE A 231 -30.06 15.11 -10.42
CA PHE A 231 -29.28 15.20 -9.18
C PHE A 231 -28.62 13.86 -8.80
N GLY A 232 -29.36 12.76 -8.83
CA GLY A 232 -28.83 11.44 -8.48
C GLY A 232 -27.76 10.95 -9.44
N TYR A 233 -27.91 11.22 -10.73
CA TYR A 233 -26.90 10.87 -11.72
C TYR A 233 -25.64 11.73 -11.59
N GLY A 234 -25.79 13.03 -11.35
CA GLY A 234 -24.65 13.91 -11.05
C GLY A 234 -23.87 13.42 -9.84
N ALA A 235 -24.56 13.05 -8.76
CA ALA A 235 -23.95 12.49 -7.56
C ALA A 235 -23.23 11.14 -7.83
N MET A 236 -23.83 10.28 -8.66
CA MET A 236 -23.22 9.01 -9.05
C MET A 236 -21.92 9.21 -9.86
N LEU A 237 -21.91 10.20 -10.78
CA LEU A 237 -20.69 10.55 -11.52
C LEU A 237 -19.60 11.09 -10.60
N GLU A 238 -19.96 11.95 -9.67
CA GLU A 238 -18.99 12.49 -8.70
C GLU A 238 -18.43 11.38 -7.83
N LEU A 239 -19.25 10.45 -7.34
CA LEU A 239 -18.79 9.27 -6.60
C LEU A 239 -17.86 8.39 -7.42
N ASP A 240 -18.16 8.16 -8.69
CA ASP A 240 -17.30 7.35 -9.57
C ASP A 240 -15.92 7.99 -9.73
N VAL A 241 -15.86 9.30 -9.96
CA VAL A 241 -14.60 10.05 -10.01
C VAL A 241 -13.84 9.98 -8.69
N LEU A 242 -14.52 10.15 -7.55
CA LEU A 242 -13.90 10.05 -6.21
C LEU A 242 -13.36 8.64 -5.94
N LEU A 243 -14.11 7.61 -6.29
CA LEU A 243 -13.69 6.22 -6.14
C LEU A 243 -12.53 5.86 -7.08
N ALA A 244 -12.53 6.38 -8.31
CA ALA A 244 -11.41 6.21 -9.23
C ALA A 244 -10.13 6.86 -8.70
N LYS A 245 -10.22 8.11 -8.18
CA LYS A 245 -9.12 8.79 -7.51
C LYS A 245 -8.63 8.03 -6.28
N ALA A 246 -9.55 7.52 -5.46
CA ALA A 246 -9.21 6.74 -4.27
C ALA A 246 -8.51 5.42 -4.63
N ARG A 247 -8.97 4.72 -5.66
CA ARG A 247 -8.34 3.50 -6.16
C ARG A 247 -6.94 3.77 -6.68
N LEU A 248 -6.76 4.81 -7.49
CA LEU A 248 -5.45 5.23 -7.97
C LEU A 248 -4.51 5.54 -6.81
N ALA A 249 -5.03 6.23 -5.77
CA ALA A 249 -4.25 6.54 -4.57
C ALA A 249 -3.79 5.27 -3.82
N LEU A 250 -4.64 4.26 -3.69
CA LEU A 250 -4.29 2.97 -3.08
C LEU A 250 -3.23 2.23 -3.90
N ASP A 251 -3.40 2.17 -5.23
CA ASP A 251 -2.48 1.49 -6.13
C ASP A 251 -1.09 2.15 -6.09
N GLN A 252 -1.02 3.47 -6.00
CA GLN A 252 0.21 4.25 -5.91
C GLN A 252 0.74 4.41 -4.48
N LYS A 253 0.03 3.92 -3.45
CA LYS A 253 0.32 4.20 -2.04
C LYS A 253 0.50 5.71 -1.82
N ALA A 254 -0.44 6.48 -2.34
CA ALA A 254 -0.43 7.93 -2.31
C ALA A 254 -0.98 8.44 -0.98
N MET A 255 -0.50 9.60 -0.55
CA MET A 255 -0.89 10.26 0.70
C MET A 255 -1.44 11.64 0.41
N LYS A 256 -2.23 12.18 1.33
CA LYS A 256 -2.75 13.53 1.25
C LYS A 256 -1.64 14.53 1.57
N PRO A 257 -1.22 15.39 0.63
CA PRO A 257 -0.27 16.45 0.95
C PRO A 257 -0.92 17.54 1.79
N GLN A 258 -0.10 18.28 2.52
CA GLN A 258 -0.52 19.53 3.13
C GLN A 258 -0.57 20.61 2.04
N VAL A 259 -1.70 21.31 1.93
CA VAL A 259 -1.82 22.42 0.98
C VAL A 259 -1.50 23.72 1.71
N ASN A 260 -0.66 24.57 1.12
CA ASN A 260 -0.22 25.85 1.67
C ASN A 260 -0.35 26.99 0.65
N ASP A 261 -0.31 28.23 1.15
CA ASP A 261 -0.32 29.45 0.32
C ASP A 261 1.04 30.15 0.29
N ASP A 262 2.11 29.48 0.73
CA ASP A 262 3.44 30.06 0.90
C ASP A 262 4.25 30.14 -0.41
N HIS A 263 3.65 29.81 -1.54
CA HIS A 263 4.31 29.68 -2.85
C HIS A 263 5.54 28.76 -2.80
N ALA A 264 5.45 27.71 -1.99
CA ALA A 264 6.51 26.74 -1.80
C ALA A 264 5.93 25.32 -1.81
N PHE A 265 6.73 24.36 -2.26
CA PHE A 265 6.40 22.95 -2.10
C PHE A 265 7.58 22.18 -1.52
N SER A 266 7.27 21.11 -0.81
CA SER A 266 8.24 20.16 -0.28
C SER A 266 7.68 18.75 -0.45
N LEU A 267 8.22 18.02 -1.40
CA LEU A 267 7.85 16.65 -1.71
C LEU A 267 8.87 15.70 -1.06
N VAL A 268 8.46 14.97 -0.06
CA VAL A 268 9.30 14.03 0.68
C VAL A 268 9.06 12.62 0.16
N ARG A 269 10.12 11.91 -0.22
CA ARG A 269 10.07 10.56 -0.79
C ARG A 269 9.09 10.45 -1.97
N ALA A 270 9.07 11.46 -2.81
CA ALA A 270 8.21 11.54 -3.99
C ALA A 270 8.57 10.47 -5.02
N ARG A 271 7.58 9.82 -5.58
CA ARG A 271 7.73 8.81 -6.61
C ARG A 271 6.98 9.25 -7.87
N HIS A 272 7.57 9.03 -9.03
CA HIS A 272 6.91 9.35 -10.29
C HIS A 272 5.73 8.37 -10.51
N PRO A 273 4.49 8.86 -10.67
CA PRO A 273 3.29 8.01 -10.66
C PRO A 273 3.18 7.03 -11.85
N LEU A 274 3.90 7.29 -12.94
CA LEU A 274 3.89 6.46 -14.16
C LEU A 274 5.10 5.50 -14.24
N ILE A 275 5.96 5.45 -13.22
CA ILE A 275 7.06 4.47 -13.15
C ILE A 275 6.62 3.34 -12.21
N ASP A 276 6.95 2.10 -12.60
CA ASP A 276 6.64 0.92 -11.79
C ASP A 276 7.07 1.10 -10.32
N PRO A 277 6.15 0.93 -9.36
CA PRO A 277 6.43 1.05 -7.93
C PRO A 277 7.57 0.15 -7.41
N ALA A 278 7.89 -0.93 -8.14
CA ALA A 278 8.97 -1.85 -7.78
C ALA A 278 10.37 -1.31 -8.11
N VAL A 279 10.47 -0.39 -9.08
CA VAL A 279 11.75 0.13 -9.57
C VAL A 279 11.93 1.63 -9.32
N VAL A 280 10.85 2.36 -9.06
CA VAL A 280 10.92 3.82 -8.82
C VAL A 280 11.71 4.12 -7.56
N VAL A 281 12.68 5.02 -7.67
CA VAL A 281 13.46 5.51 -6.54
C VAL A 281 12.78 6.76 -5.99
N PRO A 282 12.45 6.80 -4.68
CA PRO A 282 11.89 7.99 -4.06
C PRO A 282 12.89 9.13 -4.02
N VAL A 283 12.44 10.35 -4.30
CA VAL A 283 13.26 11.56 -4.33
C VAL A 283 12.65 12.65 -3.44
N ASP A 284 13.51 13.42 -2.77
CA ASP A 284 13.10 14.59 -1.99
C ASP A 284 13.32 15.83 -2.85
N ILE A 285 12.25 16.63 -3.05
CA ILE A 285 12.29 17.84 -3.90
C ILE A 285 11.59 18.96 -3.15
N ALA A 286 12.29 20.08 -2.94
CA ALA A 286 11.69 21.27 -2.35
C ALA A 286 12.01 22.51 -3.19
N LEU A 287 11.07 23.46 -3.23
CA LEU A 287 11.26 24.75 -3.91
C LEU A 287 10.38 25.79 -3.20
N GLY A 288 10.91 27.00 -3.10
CA GLY A 288 10.32 28.08 -2.31
C GLY A 288 10.98 28.21 -0.94
N GLY A 289 10.58 29.18 -0.14
CA GLY A 289 11.23 29.48 1.12
C GLY A 289 12.63 30.04 0.96
N ALA A 290 13.68 29.26 1.18
CA ALA A 290 15.06 29.72 1.13
C ALA A 290 15.54 30.04 -0.30
N TYR A 291 14.99 29.43 -1.32
CA TYR A 291 15.35 29.63 -2.74
C TYR A 291 14.12 29.52 -3.63
N ASP A 292 14.11 30.35 -4.66
CA ASP A 292 13.04 30.41 -5.67
C ASP A 292 13.38 29.62 -6.93
N THR A 293 14.66 29.30 -7.12
CA THR A 293 15.20 28.66 -8.32
C THR A 293 16.07 27.47 -7.96
N MET A 294 15.86 26.35 -8.63
CA MET A 294 16.68 25.14 -8.53
C MET A 294 17.31 24.82 -9.89
N VAL A 295 18.63 24.76 -9.95
CA VAL A 295 19.40 24.33 -11.13
C VAL A 295 19.89 22.90 -10.91
N ILE A 296 19.34 21.96 -11.67
CA ILE A 296 19.65 20.52 -11.54
C ILE A 296 20.71 20.15 -12.57
N THR A 297 21.82 19.63 -12.11
CA THR A 297 22.97 19.25 -12.92
C THR A 297 23.28 17.75 -12.83
N GLY A 298 24.14 17.22 -13.68
CA GLY A 298 24.51 15.81 -13.71
C GLY A 298 24.33 15.16 -15.09
N PRO A 299 24.64 13.85 -15.25
CA PRO A 299 24.50 13.16 -16.53
C PRO A 299 23.02 13.02 -16.95
N ASN A 300 22.74 12.91 -18.25
CA ASN A 300 21.36 12.77 -18.77
C ASN A 300 20.67 11.52 -18.23
N THR A 301 21.41 10.45 -18.08
CA THR A 301 20.92 9.19 -17.50
C THR A 301 20.66 9.27 -16.00
N GLY A 302 21.01 10.37 -15.31
CA GLY A 302 20.92 10.52 -13.85
C GLY A 302 19.50 10.72 -13.29
N GLY A 303 18.50 10.97 -14.16
CA GLY A 303 17.12 11.19 -13.74
C GLY A 303 16.71 12.66 -13.57
N LYS A 304 17.45 13.60 -14.13
CA LYS A 304 17.15 15.06 -14.10
C LYS A 304 15.73 15.34 -14.60
N THR A 305 15.42 14.92 -15.82
CA THR A 305 14.11 15.07 -16.46
C THR A 305 12.99 14.40 -15.66
N VAL A 306 13.26 13.22 -15.10
CA VAL A 306 12.28 12.49 -14.27
C VAL A 306 11.98 13.28 -12.99
N THR A 307 13.00 13.84 -12.34
CA THR A 307 12.83 14.68 -11.13
C THR A 307 11.96 15.89 -11.43
N LEU A 308 12.23 16.57 -12.54
CA LEU A 308 11.50 17.76 -13.00
C LEU A 308 10.04 17.42 -13.32
N LYS A 309 9.80 16.34 -14.09
CA LYS A 309 8.47 15.82 -14.39
C LYS A 309 7.73 15.40 -13.13
N THR A 310 8.41 14.76 -12.17
CA THR A 310 7.80 14.36 -10.89
C THR A 310 7.30 15.57 -10.11
N ALA A 311 8.11 16.61 -9.97
CA ALA A 311 7.72 17.83 -9.26
C ALA A 311 6.46 18.46 -9.87
N GLY A 312 6.48 18.71 -11.19
CA GLY A 312 5.34 19.32 -11.88
C GLY A 312 4.07 18.47 -11.82
N LEU A 313 4.21 17.18 -12.09
CA LEU A 313 3.07 16.26 -12.10
C LEU A 313 2.43 16.10 -10.72
N LEU A 314 3.21 15.97 -9.65
CA LEU A 314 2.66 15.85 -8.31
C LEU A 314 2.00 17.14 -7.82
N CYS A 315 2.54 18.31 -8.17
CA CYS A 315 1.88 19.59 -7.92
C CYS A 315 0.55 19.68 -8.67
N ALA A 316 0.52 19.33 -9.96
CA ALA A 316 -0.70 19.32 -10.76
C ALA A 316 -1.73 18.31 -10.20
N MET A 317 -1.31 17.09 -9.85
CA MET A 317 -2.18 16.09 -9.22
C MET A 317 -2.83 16.62 -7.95
N ALA A 318 -2.05 17.20 -7.04
CA ALA A 318 -2.55 17.77 -5.79
C ALA A 318 -3.59 18.87 -6.04
N GLN A 319 -3.35 19.78 -7.00
CA GLN A 319 -4.28 20.85 -7.37
C GLN A 319 -5.61 20.33 -7.93
N HIS A 320 -5.60 19.16 -8.58
CA HIS A 320 -6.80 18.49 -9.08
C HIS A 320 -7.47 17.56 -8.07
N GLY A 321 -7.06 17.63 -6.79
CA GLY A 321 -7.64 16.82 -5.71
C GLY A 321 -7.28 15.34 -5.78
N TYR A 322 -6.12 14.98 -6.36
CA TYR A 322 -5.54 13.65 -6.24
C TYR A 322 -4.65 13.58 -5.01
N LEU A 323 -4.62 12.43 -4.37
CA LEU A 323 -3.54 12.09 -3.44
C LEU A 323 -2.26 11.84 -4.25
N ILE A 324 -1.10 12.14 -3.67
CA ILE A 324 0.18 12.06 -4.37
C ILE A 324 1.06 10.93 -3.82
N PRO A 325 1.81 10.20 -4.66
CA PRO A 325 2.72 9.14 -4.22
C PRO A 325 3.99 9.71 -3.57
N ALA A 326 3.81 10.34 -2.41
CA ALA A 326 4.85 10.95 -1.58
C ALA A 326 4.58 10.67 -0.11
N HIS A 327 5.48 11.05 0.78
CA HIS A 327 5.29 10.91 2.23
C HIS A 327 4.24 11.90 2.74
N GLU A 328 3.53 11.57 3.81
CA GLU A 328 2.45 12.39 4.42
C GLU A 328 2.90 13.79 4.88
N SER A 329 4.20 13.95 5.19
CA SER A 329 4.79 15.25 5.53
C SER A 329 5.01 16.16 4.32
N SER A 330 4.66 15.73 3.11
CA SER A 330 4.78 16.54 1.91
C SER A 330 3.79 17.69 1.90
N SER A 331 4.25 18.85 1.43
CA SER A 331 3.41 20.05 1.28
C SER A 331 3.49 20.56 -0.16
N VAL A 332 2.36 21.09 -0.65
CA VAL A 332 2.23 21.63 -2.01
C VAL A 332 1.46 22.94 -1.94
N CYS A 333 1.93 23.95 -2.67
CA CYS A 333 1.13 25.15 -2.87
C CYS A 333 0.26 25.05 -4.14
N VAL A 334 -0.74 25.90 -4.22
CA VAL A 334 -1.56 26.06 -5.41
C VAL A 334 -0.89 27.04 -6.34
N PHE A 335 -0.41 26.57 -7.49
CA PHE A 335 0.14 27.43 -8.54
C PHE A 335 -1.00 27.89 -9.46
N GLY A 336 -0.98 29.15 -9.87
CA GLY A 336 -1.89 29.65 -10.90
C GLY A 336 -1.60 29.03 -12.26
N GLU A 337 -0.33 28.85 -12.57
CA GLU A 337 0.15 28.25 -13.82
C GLU A 337 1.32 27.31 -13.56
N ILE A 338 1.35 26.18 -14.25
CA ILE A 338 2.53 25.28 -14.31
C ILE A 338 2.97 25.27 -15.78
N LEU A 339 4.04 26.00 -16.06
CA LEU A 339 4.57 26.18 -17.42
C LEU A 339 5.79 25.28 -17.62
N VAL A 340 5.83 24.59 -18.75
CA VAL A 340 6.87 23.57 -18.98
C VAL A 340 7.54 23.77 -20.34
N ASP A 341 8.84 23.62 -20.37
CA ASP A 341 9.67 23.45 -21.56
C ASP A 341 10.44 22.13 -21.43
N ILE A 342 9.77 21.03 -21.73
CA ILE A 342 10.27 19.66 -21.63
C ILE A 342 9.94 18.98 -22.95
N GLY A 343 10.94 18.78 -23.81
CA GLY A 343 10.75 18.14 -25.12
C GLY A 343 11.75 17.02 -25.35
N ASP A 344 11.32 15.90 -25.96
CA ASP A 344 12.25 14.89 -26.47
C ASP A 344 12.78 15.35 -27.85
N GLU A 345 14.09 15.37 -28.02
CA GLU A 345 14.78 15.67 -29.28
C GLU A 345 14.43 14.68 -30.43
N GLN A 346 13.61 13.65 -30.16
CA GLN A 346 13.38 12.52 -31.07
C GLN A 346 12.11 12.58 -31.91
N SER A 347 11.31 13.64 -31.84
CA SER A 347 10.14 13.77 -32.72
C SER A 347 10.56 14.24 -34.12
N ILE A 348 10.67 13.31 -35.03
CA ILE A 348 11.09 13.47 -36.46
C ILE A 348 10.13 14.39 -37.26
N GLU A 349 8.99 14.77 -36.72
CA GLU A 349 7.94 15.51 -37.42
C GLU A 349 8.04 17.06 -37.36
N GLN A 350 8.94 17.61 -36.57
CA GLN A 350 9.11 19.07 -36.49
C GLN A 350 10.44 19.51 -37.13
N SER A 351 10.36 20.02 -38.35
CA SER A 351 11.46 20.54 -39.16
C SER A 351 12.12 21.87 -38.69
N LEU A 352 11.78 22.34 -37.48
CA LEU A 352 12.43 23.47 -36.83
C LEU A 352 13.57 22.91 -35.97
N SER A 353 14.78 23.52 -36.06
CA SER A 353 15.86 23.24 -35.13
C SER A 353 15.33 23.18 -33.69
N THR A 354 15.74 22.15 -32.93
CA THR A 354 15.38 21.95 -31.52
C THR A 354 15.52 23.24 -30.71
N PHE A 355 16.58 23.98 -30.92
CA PHE A 355 16.81 25.29 -30.29
C PHE A 355 15.70 26.32 -30.56
N SER A 356 15.26 26.44 -31.84
CA SER A 356 14.20 27.40 -32.20
C SER A 356 12.86 27.04 -31.57
N GLY A 357 12.58 25.74 -31.39
CA GLY A 357 11.40 25.23 -30.69
C GLY A 357 11.39 25.63 -29.22
N HIS A 358 12.51 25.40 -28.52
CA HIS A 358 12.67 25.78 -27.12
C HIS A 358 12.54 27.29 -26.92
N ILE A 359 13.20 28.11 -27.75
CA ILE A 359 13.15 29.59 -27.65
C ILE A 359 11.73 30.10 -27.88
N LYS A 360 10.99 29.53 -28.84
CA LYS A 360 9.58 29.89 -29.05
C LYS A 360 8.72 29.55 -27.80
N ASN A 361 8.90 28.40 -27.21
CA ASN A 361 8.19 28.01 -26.00
C ASN A 361 8.57 28.89 -24.80
N ILE A 362 9.86 29.11 -24.57
CA ILE A 362 10.38 30.00 -23.52
C ILE A 362 9.82 31.44 -23.69
N THR A 363 9.72 31.91 -24.93
CA THR A 363 9.10 33.22 -25.21
C THR A 363 7.62 33.24 -24.81
N GLY A 364 6.90 32.12 -24.99
CA GLY A 364 5.53 31.96 -24.51
C GLY A 364 5.47 31.98 -22.97
N ILE A 365 6.34 31.21 -22.33
CA ILE A 365 6.47 31.12 -20.86
C ILE A 365 6.73 32.50 -20.26
N LEU A 366 7.67 33.26 -20.79
CA LEU A 366 8.01 34.63 -20.30
C LEU A 366 6.82 35.59 -20.35
N LYS A 367 5.86 35.39 -21.26
CA LYS A 367 4.65 36.23 -21.35
C LYS A 367 3.58 35.88 -20.31
N LEU A 368 3.55 34.62 -19.85
CA LEU A 368 2.53 34.10 -18.94
C LEU A 368 3.04 34.05 -17.50
N ALA A 369 4.34 33.95 -17.32
CA ALA A 369 4.95 33.78 -16.00
C ALA A 369 4.66 34.96 -15.05
N GLY A 370 4.42 34.62 -13.78
CA GLY A 370 4.15 35.57 -12.71
C GLY A 370 4.47 34.97 -11.33
N PRO A 371 4.13 35.66 -10.24
CA PRO A 371 4.49 35.24 -8.88
C PRO A 371 3.90 33.86 -8.46
N GLN A 372 2.76 33.47 -9.06
CA GLN A 372 2.11 32.18 -8.78
C GLN A 372 2.41 31.11 -9.84
N THR A 373 3.51 31.26 -10.56
CA THR A 373 3.86 30.34 -11.64
C THR A 373 4.99 29.41 -11.22
N LEU A 374 4.84 28.11 -11.51
CA LEU A 374 5.91 27.13 -11.50
C LEU A 374 6.42 26.92 -12.92
N VAL A 375 7.70 27.18 -13.16
CA VAL A 375 8.34 27.00 -14.47
C VAL A 375 9.30 25.83 -14.42
N LEU A 376 9.17 24.90 -15.35
CA LEU A 376 9.97 23.68 -15.45
C LEU A 376 10.66 23.68 -16.82
N MET A 377 11.99 23.74 -16.85
CA MET A 377 12.77 23.79 -18.10
C MET A 377 13.79 22.65 -18.12
N ASP A 378 13.74 21.84 -19.15
CA ASP A 378 14.71 20.75 -19.34
C ASP A 378 15.77 21.17 -20.38
N GLU A 379 17.02 20.82 -20.11
CA GLU A 379 18.17 21.11 -20.97
C GLU A 379 18.29 22.59 -21.42
N LEU A 380 18.03 23.51 -20.48
CA LEU A 380 17.99 24.94 -20.78
C LEU A 380 19.28 25.44 -21.46
N GLY A 381 19.13 26.06 -22.62
CA GLY A 381 20.19 26.59 -23.45
C GLY A 381 20.81 25.61 -24.45
N ALA A 382 20.36 24.34 -24.46
CA ALA A 382 20.90 23.34 -25.40
C ALA A 382 20.55 23.66 -26.88
N GLY A 383 21.32 23.08 -27.79
CA GLY A 383 21.08 23.16 -29.25
C GLY A 383 21.70 24.36 -29.97
N THR A 384 22.57 25.17 -29.30
CA THR A 384 23.35 26.26 -29.89
C THR A 384 24.82 26.23 -29.41
N ASP A 385 25.59 27.26 -29.75
CA ASP A 385 26.93 27.43 -29.18
C ASP A 385 26.90 27.42 -27.65
N PRO A 386 27.76 26.65 -26.97
CA PRO A 386 27.71 26.48 -25.53
C PRO A 386 27.81 27.80 -24.75
N ALA A 387 28.62 28.74 -25.17
CA ALA A 387 28.78 30.01 -24.47
C ALA A 387 27.54 30.91 -24.65
N GLU A 388 26.95 30.95 -25.86
CA GLU A 388 25.72 31.67 -26.13
C GLU A 388 24.55 31.04 -25.42
N GLY A 389 24.45 29.70 -25.43
CA GLY A 389 23.42 28.93 -24.75
C GLY A 389 23.42 29.16 -23.25
N ALA A 390 24.57 29.10 -22.60
CA ALA A 390 24.75 29.38 -21.19
C ALA A 390 24.35 30.82 -20.82
N ALA A 391 24.79 31.83 -21.61
CA ALA A 391 24.43 33.21 -21.37
C ALA A 391 22.93 33.48 -21.50
N LEU A 392 22.28 32.87 -22.52
CA LEU A 392 20.83 32.94 -22.69
C LEU A 392 20.09 32.26 -21.52
N ALA A 393 20.56 31.12 -21.09
CA ALA A 393 19.95 30.37 -19.98
C ALA A 393 19.98 31.18 -18.66
N VAL A 394 21.10 31.79 -18.32
CA VAL A 394 21.21 32.71 -17.17
C VAL A 394 20.22 33.86 -17.31
N SER A 395 20.19 34.52 -18.46
CA SER A 395 19.32 35.69 -18.70
C SER A 395 17.82 35.31 -18.62
N VAL A 396 17.43 34.13 -19.10
CA VAL A 396 16.05 33.61 -18.99
C VAL A 396 15.68 33.34 -17.52
N ILE A 397 16.56 32.73 -16.75
CA ILE A 397 16.32 32.47 -15.30
C ILE A 397 16.19 33.82 -14.58
N GLU A 398 17.08 34.80 -14.83
CA GLU A 398 16.98 36.11 -14.19
C GLU A 398 15.69 36.85 -14.55
N ALA A 399 15.26 36.80 -15.82
CA ALA A 399 14.00 37.38 -16.25
C ALA A 399 12.79 36.74 -15.54
N LEU A 400 12.73 35.41 -15.45
CA LEU A 400 11.66 34.68 -14.78
C LEU A 400 11.64 34.93 -13.27
N ARG A 401 12.82 35.02 -12.64
CA ARG A 401 12.96 35.43 -11.23
C ARG A 401 12.46 36.85 -11.00
N GLY A 402 12.79 37.77 -11.94
CA GLY A 402 12.26 39.13 -11.92
C GLY A 402 10.74 39.21 -11.98
N LEU A 403 10.09 38.24 -12.60
CA LEU A 403 8.62 38.06 -12.60
C LEU A 403 8.08 37.39 -11.33
N GLY A 404 8.93 36.90 -10.44
CA GLY A 404 8.57 36.24 -9.19
C GLY A 404 8.22 34.73 -9.33
N ALA A 405 8.46 34.12 -10.48
CA ALA A 405 8.18 32.71 -10.74
C ALA A 405 9.07 31.78 -9.89
N LYS A 406 8.57 30.57 -9.61
CA LYS A 406 9.35 29.46 -9.06
C LYS A 406 9.90 28.62 -10.20
N ILE A 407 11.21 28.33 -10.18
CA ILE A 407 11.89 27.81 -11.36
C ILE A 407 12.64 26.51 -11.00
N MET A 408 12.43 25.47 -11.79
CA MET A 408 13.32 24.31 -11.81
C MET A 408 13.87 24.17 -13.24
N ALA A 409 15.18 24.18 -13.38
CA ALA A 409 15.85 24.03 -14.67
C ALA A 409 16.88 22.93 -14.62
N THR A 410 17.00 22.13 -15.67
CA THR A 410 18.12 21.21 -15.85
C THR A 410 19.10 21.76 -16.87
N THR A 411 20.37 21.46 -16.69
CA THR A 411 21.42 21.93 -17.61
C THR A 411 22.68 21.06 -17.52
N HIS A 412 23.52 21.19 -18.54
CA HIS A 412 24.87 20.62 -18.58
C HIS A 412 25.96 21.70 -18.44
N TYR A 413 25.60 22.98 -18.50
CA TYR A 413 26.58 24.08 -18.54
C TYR A 413 27.19 24.36 -17.18
N SER A 414 28.51 24.50 -17.15
CA SER A 414 29.27 24.82 -15.94
C SER A 414 28.96 26.23 -15.43
N GLU A 415 28.67 27.16 -16.34
CA GLU A 415 28.36 28.57 -16.06
C GLU A 415 27.09 28.69 -15.20
N LEU A 416 26.07 27.83 -15.43
CA LEU A 416 24.86 27.82 -14.61
C LEU A 416 25.11 27.25 -13.22
N LYS A 417 26.10 26.35 -13.06
CA LYS A 417 26.53 25.87 -11.74
C LYS A 417 27.15 27.01 -10.92
N ILE A 418 27.99 27.82 -11.58
CA ILE A 418 28.64 28.98 -10.97
C ILE A 418 27.58 30.04 -10.63
N PHE A 419 26.72 30.37 -11.59
CA PHE A 419 25.60 31.29 -11.38
C PHE A 419 24.76 30.91 -10.16
N ALA A 420 24.48 29.62 -9.98
CA ALA A 420 23.68 29.13 -8.83
C ALA A 420 24.45 29.10 -7.50
N LEU A 421 25.80 29.20 -7.52
CA LEU A 421 26.60 29.37 -6.30
C LEU A 421 26.67 30.83 -5.88
N ASP A 422 26.76 31.74 -6.86
CA ASP A 422 27.00 33.17 -6.64
C ASP A 422 25.70 33.97 -6.44
N THR A 423 24.55 33.44 -6.87
CA THR A 423 23.29 34.17 -6.88
C THR A 423 22.41 33.78 -5.69
N PRO A 424 22.13 34.69 -4.73
CA PRO A 424 21.21 34.42 -3.64
C PRO A 424 19.82 34.01 -4.13
N GLY A 425 19.22 32.97 -3.54
CA GLY A 425 17.92 32.46 -3.94
C GLY A 425 17.93 31.46 -5.09
N VAL A 426 19.10 31.19 -5.69
CA VAL A 426 19.32 30.12 -6.66
C VAL A 426 20.05 28.97 -5.97
N GLN A 427 19.61 27.77 -6.14
CA GLN A 427 20.15 26.58 -5.48
C GLN A 427 20.60 25.53 -6.51
N ASN A 428 21.85 25.07 -6.40
CA ASN A 428 22.32 23.92 -7.15
C ASN A 428 21.70 22.63 -6.60
N ALA A 429 21.40 21.71 -7.49
CA ALA A 429 21.07 20.32 -7.16
C ALA A 429 21.76 19.38 -8.15
N SER A 430 22.07 18.18 -7.73
CA SER A 430 22.67 17.15 -8.59
C SER A 430 21.96 15.82 -8.47
N CYS A 431 21.79 15.16 -9.60
CA CYS A 431 21.36 13.76 -9.62
C CYS A 431 22.58 12.86 -9.41
N GLU A 432 22.55 12.07 -8.34
CA GLU A 432 23.64 11.16 -8.00
C GLU A 432 23.77 10.05 -9.05
N PHE A 433 25.01 9.70 -9.37
CA PHE A 433 25.32 8.65 -10.32
C PHE A 433 26.36 7.69 -9.73
N ASN A 434 26.07 6.40 -9.76
CA ASN A 434 27.00 5.40 -9.27
C ASN A 434 28.04 5.08 -10.36
N VAL A 435 29.25 5.57 -10.16
CA VAL A 435 30.36 5.39 -11.10
C VAL A 435 30.85 3.93 -11.17
N GLU A 436 30.65 3.13 -10.11
CA GLU A 436 31.07 1.72 -10.10
C GLU A 436 30.18 0.85 -10.96
N THR A 437 28.86 1.02 -10.85
CA THR A 437 27.86 0.26 -11.59
C THR A 437 27.49 0.86 -12.92
N LEU A 438 27.91 2.09 -13.23
CA LEU A 438 27.47 2.91 -14.37
C LEU A 438 25.94 3.04 -14.43
N ARG A 439 25.27 3.10 -13.27
CA ARG A 439 23.83 3.24 -13.17
C ARG A 439 23.46 4.49 -12.38
N PRO A 440 22.37 5.18 -12.76
CA PRO A 440 21.83 6.26 -11.96
C PRO A 440 21.32 5.73 -10.61
N THR A 441 21.52 6.50 -9.55
CA THR A 441 20.90 6.23 -8.25
C THR A 441 19.53 6.87 -8.15
N TYR A 442 19.20 7.81 -9.06
CA TYR A 442 17.99 8.64 -9.08
C TYR A 442 17.77 9.47 -7.81
N ARG A 443 18.80 9.65 -7.00
CA ARG A 443 18.75 10.51 -5.81
C ARG A 443 19.14 11.93 -6.17
N LEU A 444 18.39 12.90 -5.62
CA LEU A 444 18.69 14.33 -5.78
C LEU A 444 19.45 14.82 -4.56
N SER A 445 20.64 15.39 -4.79
CA SER A 445 21.46 16.03 -3.78
C SER A 445 21.39 17.54 -3.93
N VAL A 446 20.72 18.22 -3.00
CA VAL A 446 20.54 19.69 -3.02
C VAL A 446 21.72 20.39 -2.36
N GLY A 447 22.16 21.52 -2.91
CA GLY A 447 23.23 22.37 -2.37
C GLY A 447 24.61 22.11 -2.96
N VAL A 448 24.79 21.09 -3.79
CA VAL A 448 26.07 20.83 -4.49
C VAL A 448 25.80 20.59 -5.96
N PRO A 449 26.54 21.24 -6.87
CA PRO A 449 26.44 20.96 -8.30
C PRO A 449 27.05 19.58 -8.62
N GLY A 450 26.47 18.90 -9.63
CA GLY A 450 26.92 17.58 -10.05
C GLY A 450 28.30 17.57 -10.71
N LYS A 451 29.05 16.49 -10.48
CA LYS A 451 30.33 16.20 -11.16
C LYS A 451 30.10 15.83 -12.61
N SER A 452 31.06 16.24 -13.46
CA SER A 452 31.19 15.69 -14.80
C SER A 452 31.93 14.35 -14.72
N ASN A 453 31.23 13.23 -14.94
CA ASN A 453 31.82 11.89 -14.88
C ASN A 453 32.18 11.36 -16.29
N ALA A 454 32.21 12.20 -17.31
CA ALA A 454 32.41 11.79 -18.69
C ALA A 454 33.69 10.96 -18.89
N PHE A 455 34.81 11.38 -18.34
CA PHE A 455 36.09 10.67 -18.47
C PHE A 455 36.06 9.31 -17.76
N LEU A 456 35.51 9.24 -16.57
CA LEU A 456 35.36 7.99 -15.79
C LEU A 456 34.42 6.99 -16.49
N ILE A 457 33.33 7.50 -17.03
CA ILE A 457 32.38 6.69 -17.81
C ILE A 457 33.04 6.18 -19.08
N SER A 458 33.75 7.05 -19.83
CA SER A 458 34.46 6.68 -21.05
C SER A 458 35.55 5.62 -20.80
N GLN A 459 36.29 5.77 -19.69
CA GLN A 459 37.29 4.78 -19.28
C GLN A 459 36.67 3.39 -19.00
N LYS A 460 35.55 3.38 -18.27
CA LYS A 460 34.84 2.12 -17.97
C LYS A 460 34.18 1.48 -19.19
N LEU A 461 33.79 2.29 -20.17
CA LEU A 461 33.27 1.83 -21.45
C LEU A 461 34.38 1.34 -22.41
N GLY A 462 35.66 1.43 -22.01
CA GLY A 462 36.78 0.85 -22.74
C GLY A 462 37.54 1.83 -23.62
N LEU A 463 37.33 3.17 -23.47
CA LEU A 463 38.18 4.14 -24.16
C LEU A 463 39.63 4.07 -23.61
N ALA A 464 40.59 4.04 -24.50
CA ALA A 464 42.00 3.92 -24.13
C ALA A 464 42.45 5.03 -23.17
N PRO A 465 43.18 4.71 -22.09
CA PRO A 465 43.62 5.70 -21.09
C PRO A 465 44.40 6.87 -21.70
N GLU A 466 45.20 6.61 -22.76
CA GLU A 466 45.98 7.63 -23.48
C GLU A 466 45.07 8.69 -24.12
N ILE A 467 43.94 8.33 -24.67
CA ILE A 467 42.97 9.25 -25.26
C ILE A 467 42.35 10.12 -24.16
N ILE A 468 42.05 9.55 -23.01
CA ILE A 468 41.46 10.24 -21.86
C ILE A 468 42.46 11.27 -21.28
N GLU A 469 43.74 10.86 -21.15
CA GLU A 469 44.80 11.75 -20.65
C GLU A 469 45.02 12.94 -21.61
N ASN A 470 45.05 12.65 -22.91
CA ASN A 470 45.14 13.70 -23.93
C ASN A 470 43.90 14.62 -23.89
N ALA A 471 42.70 14.07 -23.73
CA ALA A 471 41.51 14.90 -23.60
C ALA A 471 41.52 15.79 -22.33
N ARG A 472 42.07 15.30 -21.20
CA ARG A 472 42.26 16.07 -19.99
C ARG A 472 43.22 17.24 -20.21
N ALA A 473 44.27 17.05 -21.00
CA ALA A 473 45.25 18.10 -21.31
C ALA A 473 44.67 19.27 -22.16
N HIS A 474 43.52 19.03 -22.83
CA HIS A 474 42.79 20.06 -23.56
C HIS A 474 41.78 20.84 -22.72
N LEU A 475 41.54 20.45 -21.45
CA LEU A 475 40.72 21.26 -20.54
C LEU A 475 41.48 22.48 -20.04
N SER A 476 40.80 23.60 -19.88
CA SER A 476 41.38 24.81 -19.31
C SER A 476 41.82 24.58 -17.84
N ASN A 477 42.83 25.31 -17.38
CA ASN A 477 43.29 25.26 -15.99
C ASN A 477 42.18 25.70 -15.00
N GLU A 478 41.31 26.60 -15.41
CA GLU A 478 40.19 27.11 -14.61
C GLU A 478 39.12 26.03 -14.43
N ASP A 479 38.76 25.30 -15.49
CA ASP A 479 37.81 24.18 -15.43
C ASP A 479 38.34 23.06 -14.55
N GLN A 480 39.64 22.74 -14.63
CA GLN A 480 40.27 21.71 -13.81
C GLN A 480 40.29 22.09 -12.33
N GLN A 481 40.55 23.33 -11.97
CA GLN A 481 40.50 23.81 -10.60
C GLN A 481 39.09 23.81 -10.03
N PHE A 482 38.12 24.26 -10.84
CA PHE A 482 36.71 24.24 -10.46
C PHE A 482 36.18 22.81 -10.21
N ASP A 483 36.48 21.88 -11.11
CA ASP A 483 36.10 20.44 -10.92
C ASP A 483 36.78 19.84 -9.67
N ASN A 484 38.03 20.23 -9.35
CA ASN A 484 38.69 19.77 -8.13
C ASN A 484 38.02 20.31 -6.86
N ILE A 485 37.64 21.58 -6.81
CA ILE A 485 36.90 22.17 -5.68
C ILE A 485 35.54 21.51 -5.52
N LEU A 486 34.82 21.28 -6.61
CA LEU A 486 33.53 20.56 -6.59
C LEU A 486 33.68 19.14 -6.05
N ASN A 487 34.77 18.45 -6.44
CA ASN A 487 35.08 17.12 -5.93
C ASN A 487 35.23 17.11 -4.41
N GLN A 488 36.02 18.06 -3.86
CA GLN A 488 36.22 18.19 -2.41
C GLN A 488 34.92 18.52 -1.66
N LEU A 489 34.11 19.44 -2.21
CA LEU A 489 32.83 19.82 -1.62
C LEU A 489 31.84 18.65 -1.57
N GLU A 490 31.77 17.83 -2.62
CA GLU A 490 30.87 16.68 -2.67
C GLU A 490 31.33 15.58 -1.73
N ASP A 491 32.63 15.28 -1.68
CA ASP A 491 33.19 14.30 -0.76
C ASP A 491 32.92 14.71 0.71
N LEU A 492 33.11 15.98 1.05
CA LEU A 492 32.79 16.50 2.39
C LEU A 492 31.31 16.42 2.72
N LYS A 493 30.43 16.68 1.74
CA LYS A 493 28.98 16.60 1.93
C LYS A 493 28.50 15.15 2.09
N VAL A 494 29.04 14.22 1.30
CA VAL A 494 28.75 12.78 1.45
C VAL A 494 29.12 12.31 2.85
N GLU A 495 30.31 12.74 3.35
CA GLU A 495 30.75 12.42 4.70
C GLU A 495 29.82 13.04 5.76
N LEU A 496 29.47 14.32 5.61
CA LEU A 496 28.55 15.02 6.52
C LEU A 496 27.16 14.36 6.55
N LYS A 497 26.63 13.97 5.37
CA LYS A 497 25.33 13.29 5.28
C LYS A 497 25.38 11.92 5.93
N ALA A 498 26.45 11.15 5.71
CA ALA A 498 26.64 9.86 6.39
C ALA A 498 26.67 10.01 7.91
N GLN A 499 27.31 11.07 8.41
CA GLN A 499 27.32 11.38 9.85
C GLN A 499 25.93 11.79 10.35
N GLN A 500 25.16 12.58 9.58
CA GLN A 500 23.80 12.96 9.93
C GLN A 500 22.87 11.74 9.97
N ASP A 501 22.90 10.88 8.96
CA ASP A 501 22.11 9.66 8.89
C ASP A 501 22.43 8.72 10.07
N GLU A 502 23.69 8.62 10.47
CA GLU A 502 24.11 7.83 11.65
C GLU A 502 23.60 8.44 12.97
N VAL A 503 23.67 9.78 13.11
CA VAL A 503 23.10 10.49 14.27
C VAL A 503 21.61 10.28 14.37
N GLU A 504 20.87 10.37 13.26
CA GLU A 504 19.42 10.16 13.24
C GLU A 504 19.05 8.70 13.58
N ARG A 505 19.81 7.74 13.06
CA ARG A 505 19.68 6.32 13.41
C ARG A 505 19.93 6.07 14.89
N LEU A 506 20.99 6.67 15.46
CA LEU A 506 21.29 6.57 16.88
C LEU A 506 20.20 7.22 17.74
N LYS A 507 19.67 8.37 17.32
CA LYS A 507 18.57 9.06 17.99
C LYS A 507 17.31 8.20 18.02
N HIS A 508 16.95 7.59 16.88
CA HIS A 508 15.79 6.69 16.80
C HIS A 508 15.98 5.45 17.68
N THR A 509 17.18 4.88 17.68
CA THR A 509 17.49 3.72 18.53
C THR A 509 17.44 4.08 20.02
N ALA A 510 17.93 5.26 20.39
CA ALA A 510 17.89 5.75 21.77
C ALA A 510 16.46 6.04 22.24
N SER A 511 15.63 6.66 21.39
CA SER A 511 14.21 6.92 21.73
C SER A 511 13.43 5.62 21.93
N HIS A 512 13.62 4.62 21.06
CA HIS A 512 12.98 3.31 21.20
C HIS A 512 13.45 2.55 22.46
N ALA A 513 14.75 2.66 22.81
CA ALA A 513 15.28 2.08 24.03
C ALA A 513 14.71 2.77 25.29
N LEU A 514 14.52 4.08 25.23
CA LEU A 514 13.89 4.85 26.31
C LEU A 514 12.43 4.41 26.53
N GLU A 515 11.65 4.31 25.47
CA GLU A 515 10.26 3.87 25.49
C GLU A 515 10.13 2.46 26.10
N GLN A 516 10.98 1.52 25.66
CA GLN A 516 11.03 0.17 26.27
C GLN A 516 11.42 0.18 27.75
N ALA A 517 12.31 1.07 28.15
CA ALA A 517 12.71 1.20 29.55
C ALA A 517 11.56 1.76 30.41
N GLU A 518 10.82 2.72 29.90
CA GLU A 518 9.62 3.29 30.55
C GLU A 518 8.51 2.25 30.68
N GLU A 519 8.22 1.48 29.64
CA GLU A 519 7.25 0.38 29.70
C GLU A 519 7.62 -0.67 30.75
N LYS A 520 8.90 -1.11 30.78
CA LYS A 520 9.40 -2.05 31.79
C LYS A 520 9.31 -1.48 33.20
N ARG A 521 9.61 -0.20 33.37
CA ARG A 521 9.48 0.47 34.66
C ARG A 521 8.02 0.51 35.12
N ALA A 522 7.10 0.86 34.22
CA ALA A 522 5.66 0.89 34.51
C ALA A 522 5.13 -0.51 34.88
N ALA A 523 5.57 -1.55 34.18
CA ALA A 523 5.22 -2.94 34.48
C ALA A 523 5.71 -3.39 35.86
N LEU A 524 6.97 -3.05 36.21
CA LEU A 524 7.54 -3.36 37.52
C LEU A 524 6.82 -2.64 38.68
N ILE A 525 6.44 -1.38 38.47
CA ILE A 525 5.68 -0.63 39.46
C ILE A 525 4.30 -1.28 39.69
N ARG A 526 3.59 -1.63 38.60
CA ARG A 526 2.28 -2.32 38.70
C ARG A 526 2.39 -3.66 39.41
N GLN A 527 3.42 -4.47 39.09
CA GLN A 527 3.65 -5.72 39.77
C GLN A 527 3.95 -5.53 41.27
N GLY A 528 4.75 -4.51 41.63
CA GLY A 528 5.02 -4.18 43.04
C GLY A 528 3.78 -3.73 43.78
N GLU A 529 2.89 -2.96 43.16
CA GLU A 529 1.62 -2.56 43.75
C GLU A 529 0.65 -3.74 43.97
N GLU A 530 0.60 -4.67 43.01
CA GLU A 530 -0.20 -5.91 43.12
C GLU A 530 0.32 -6.81 44.24
N GLU A 531 1.64 -7.00 44.37
CA GLU A 531 2.27 -7.77 45.45
C GLU A 531 2.02 -7.12 46.82
N LEU A 532 2.08 -5.79 46.89
CA LEU A 532 1.81 -5.05 48.12
C LEU A 532 0.33 -5.15 48.54
N ALA A 533 -0.59 -5.05 47.57
CA ALA A 533 -2.02 -5.23 47.81
C ALA A 533 -2.34 -6.65 48.32
N ALA A 534 -1.76 -7.67 47.69
CA ALA A 534 -1.91 -9.05 48.11
C ALA A 534 -1.32 -9.32 49.52
N ALA A 535 -0.19 -8.70 49.83
CA ALA A 535 0.41 -8.78 51.16
C ALA A 535 -0.46 -8.12 52.23
N ARG A 536 -1.05 -6.95 51.94
CA ARG A 536 -1.98 -6.24 52.83
C ARG A 536 -3.25 -7.06 53.05
N GLU A 537 -3.82 -7.67 52.06
CA GLU A 537 -5.00 -8.52 52.18
C GLU A 537 -4.72 -9.76 53.08
N LYS A 538 -3.57 -10.40 52.90
CA LYS A 538 -3.12 -11.51 53.76
C LYS A 538 -2.94 -11.06 55.19
N ALA A 539 -2.29 -9.93 55.42
CA ALA A 539 -2.12 -9.38 56.77
C ALA A 539 -3.45 -9.04 57.45
N HIS A 540 -4.41 -8.48 56.69
CA HIS A 540 -5.75 -8.21 57.18
C HIS A 540 -6.50 -9.49 57.57
N GLY A 541 -6.42 -10.54 56.73
CA GLY A 541 -6.97 -11.85 57.04
C GLY A 541 -6.40 -12.45 58.33
N MET A 542 -5.07 -12.36 58.52
CA MET A 542 -4.41 -12.82 59.76
C MET A 542 -4.89 -12.10 61.01
N VAL A 543 -5.04 -10.77 60.94
CA VAL A 543 -5.55 -9.99 62.05
C VAL A 543 -6.98 -10.40 62.39
N GLN A 544 -7.82 -10.63 61.39
CA GLN A 544 -9.20 -11.09 61.57
C GLN A 544 -9.28 -12.47 62.17
N ASP A 545 -8.40 -13.40 61.76
CA ASP A 545 -8.31 -14.73 62.35
C ASP A 545 -7.88 -14.69 63.81
N VAL A 546 -6.92 -13.80 64.18
CA VAL A 546 -6.50 -13.59 65.58
C VAL A 546 -7.63 -13.03 66.40
N GLN A 547 -8.39 -12.03 65.90
CA GLN A 547 -9.54 -11.49 66.62
C GLN A 547 -10.63 -12.54 66.83
N ASN A 548 -10.98 -13.30 65.82
CA ASN A 548 -11.97 -14.38 65.93
C ASN A 548 -11.59 -15.46 66.94
N THR A 549 -10.30 -15.85 66.95
CA THR A 549 -9.79 -16.80 67.90
C THR A 549 -9.78 -16.26 69.33
N ALA A 550 -9.45 -14.98 69.51
CA ALA A 550 -9.50 -14.29 70.80
C ALA A 550 -10.95 -14.23 71.37
N TYR A 551 -11.92 -13.90 70.50
CA TYR A 551 -13.36 -13.94 70.92
C TYR A 551 -13.84 -15.34 71.28
N GLY A 552 -13.45 -16.35 70.48
CA GLY A 552 -13.74 -17.77 70.80
C GLY A 552 -13.13 -18.22 72.13
N LEU A 553 -11.89 -17.85 72.41
CA LEU A 553 -11.23 -18.11 73.70
C LEU A 553 -11.93 -17.43 74.86
N MET A 554 -12.34 -16.19 74.70
CA MET A 554 -13.09 -15.48 75.73
C MET A 554 -14.43 -16.14 76.05
N ASP A 555 -15.12 -16.66 75.03
CA ASP A 555 -16.41 -17.37 75.25
C ASP A 555 -16.23 -18.72 75.91
N GLU A 556 -15.16 -19.46 75.59
CA GLU A 556 -14.82 -20.74 76.24
C GLU A 556 -14.42 -20.51 77.72
N LEU A 557 -13.63 -19.50 78.01
CA LEU A 557 -13.27 -19.11 79.34
C LEU A 557 -14.51 -18.71 80.18
N ARG A 558 -15.46 -17.93 79.62
CA ARG A 558 -16.72 -17.58 80.28
C ARG A 558 -17.63 -18.81 80.57
N LYS A 559 -17.60 -19.81 79.68
CA LYS A 559 -18.33 -21.09 79.94
C LYS A 559 -17.73 -21.87 81.08
N LEU A 560 -16.40 -21.93 81.16
CA LEU A 560 -15.63 -22.56 82.25
C LEU A 560 -15.89 -21.84 83.60
N GLU A 561 -16.01 -20.50 83.62
CA GLU A 561 -16.31 -19.72 84.84
C GLU A 561 -17.69 -20.02 85.43
N LYS A 562 -18.63 -20.33 84.54
CA LYS A 562 -20.01 -20.68 84.93
C LYS A 562 -20.20 -22.15 85.32
N ASP A 563 -19.24 -23.01 85.12
CA ASP A 563 -19.34 -24.43 85.43
C ASP A 563 -19.14 -24.69 86.92
N LYS A 564 -20.26 -24.98 87.63
CA LYS A 564 -20.34 -25.16 89.06
C LYS A 564 -19.80 -26.54 89.55
N GLN A 565 -19.47 -27.48 88.62
CA GLN A 565 -18.97 -28.83 88.95
C GLN A 565 -17.43 -28.90 89.10
N LEU A 566 -16.73 -27.86 88.74
CA LEU A 566 -15.26 -27.82 88.78
C LEU A 566 -14.79 -26.94 89.97
N ASN A 567 -13.76 -27.43 90.74
CA ASN A 567 -13.12 -26.62 91.77
C ASN A 567 -12.14 -25.61 91.17
N ALA A 568 -11.69 -24.60 91.93
CA ALA A 568 -10.88 -23.50 91.43
C ALA A 568 -9.55 -23.95 90.78
N SER A 569 -8.93 -24.99 91.27
CA SER A 569 -7.67 -25.57 90.71
C SER A 569 -7.90 -26.27 89.38
N GLN A 570 -9.00 -27.01 89.22
CA GLN A 570 -9.35 -27.69 88.00
C GLN A 570 -9.79 -26.70 86.86
N ARG A 571 -10.47 -25.60 87.22
CA ARG A 571 -10.79 -24.50 86.29
C ARG A 571 -9.52 -23.84 85.73
N ALA A 572 -8.57 -23.52 86.63
CA ALA A 572 -7.31 -22.93 86.23
C ALA A 572 -6.46 -23.85 85.33
N ALA A 573 -6.46 -25.16 85.59
CA ALA A 573 -5.74 -26.12 84.76
C ALA A 573 -6.40 -26.25 83.33
N ARG A 574 -7.72 -26.36 83.27
CA ARG A 574 -8.45 -26.40 81.99
C ARG A 574 -8.38 -25.14 81.18
N ALA A 575 -8.40 -23.93 81.84
CA ALA A 575 -8.23 -22.65 81.18
C ALA A 575 -6.83 -22.54 80.53
N ARG A 576 -5.77 -23.05 81.19
CA ARG A 576 -4.41 -23.08 80.61
C ARG A 576 -4.31 -24.04 79.43
N GLU A 577 -4.99 -25.17 79.52
CA GLU A 577 -5.02 -26.15 78.42
C GLU A 577 -5.73 -25.64 77.17
N ILE A 578 -6.86 -24.96 77.32
CA ILE A 578 -7.64 -24.30 76.26
C ILE A 578 -6.82 -23.18 75.65
N ALA A 579 -6.24 -22.31 76.48
CA ALA A 579 -5.37 -21.22 76.01
C ALA A 579 -4.18 -21.74 75.21
N LYS A 580 -3.51 -22.83 75.71
CA LYS A 580 -2.39 -23.48 74.99
C LYS A 580 -2.80 -24.04 73.65
N LYS A 581 -3.92 -24.76 73.59
CA LYS A 581 -4.44 -25.39 72.40
C LYS A 581 -4.85 -24.36 71.33
N GLU A 582 -5.52 -23.25 71.72
CA GLU A 582 -5.89 -22.20 70.77
C GLU A 582 -4.71 -21.36 70.33
N THR A 583 -3.70 -21.17 71.22
CA THR A 583 -2.44 -20.50 70.84
C THR A 583 -1.62 -21.35 69.85
N GLU A 584 -1.55 -22.70 70.06
CA GLU A 584 -0.91 -23.60 69.09
C GLU A 584 -1.60 -23.62 67.73
N LYS A 585 -2.95 -23.56 67.68
CA LYS A 585 -3.71 -23.42 66.41
C LYS A 585 -3.41 -22.10 65.73
N LEU A 586 -3.27 -21.02 66.49
CA LEU A 586 -2.90 -19.69 65.94
C LEU A 586 -1.52 -19.66 65.36
N PHE A 587 -0.52 -20.23 66.06
CA PHE A 587 0.84 -20.37 65.55
C PHE A 587 0.91 -21.26 64.29
N GLY A 588 0.15 -22.32 64.22
CA GLY A 588 0.09 -23.18 63.03
C GLY A 588 -0.52 -22.50 61.79
N LYS A 589 -1.41 -21.49 61.98
CA LYS A 589 -2.00 -20.71 60.88
C LYS A 589 -1.21 -19.45 60.48
N THR A 590 -0.41 -18.90 61.40
CA THR A 590 0.36 -17.68 61.22
C THR A 590 1.81 -17.91 60.79
N ASP A 591 2.26 -19.17 60.72
CA ASP A 591 3.63 -19.53 60.37
C ASP A 591 3.85 -19.38 58.84
N VAL A 592 3.90 -18.12 58.37
CA VAL A 592 4.11 -17.70 56.98
C VAL A 592 5.62 -17.72 56.62
N VAL A 593 6.49 -18.05 57.55
CA VAL A 593 7.97 -17.98 57.43
C VAL A 593 8.60 -19.38 57.51
N HIS A 594 7.93 -20.40 57.02
CA HIS A 594 8.66 -21.59 56.59
C HIS A 594 8.86 -21.51 55.09
N ALA A 595 9.91 -20.78 54.69
CA ALA A 595 10.62 -21.16 53.47
C ALA A 595 10.95 -22.65 53.63
N PRO A 596 10.72 -23.52 52.62
CA PRO A 596 11.05 -24.91 52.69
C PRO A 596 12.54 -24.99 53.11
N GLN A 597 12.85 -25.58 54.25
CA GLN A 597 14.19 -25.85 54.65
C GLN A 597 14.78 -26.77 53.57
N ARG A 598 15.50 -26.17 52.64
CA ARG A 598 16.33 -26.93 51.70
C ARG A 598 17.36 -27.62 52.55
N THR A 599 17.26 -28.92 52.69
CA THR A 599 18.25 -29.76 53.35
C THR A 599 19.52 -29.73 52.48
N PHE A 600 20.44 -28.84 52.85
CA PHE A 600 21.76 -28.80 52.24
C PHE A 600 22.57 -29.98 52.78
N LYS A 601 23.23 -30.75 51.89
CA LYS A 601 24.23 -31.72 52.28
C LYS A 601 25.56 -31.01 52.39
N PRO A 602 26.18 -30.87 53.59
CA PRO A 602 27.50 -30.26 53.75
C PRO A 602 28.55 -31.03 52.98
N LEU A 603 29.59 -30.32 52.56
CA LEU A 603 30.78 -30.95 51.95
C LEU A 603 31.75 -31.40 53.05
N ASP A 604 32.21 -32.67 52.96
CA ASP A 604 33.15 -33.22 53.90
C ASP A 604 34.62 -32.71 53.70
N SER A 605 34.91 -32.22 52.50
CA SER A 605 36.20 -31.61 52.15
C SER A 605 36.07 -30.66 50.95
N VAL A 606 36.94 -29.67 50.85
CA VAL A 606 36.99 -28.69 49.78
C VAL A 606 38.37 -28.58 49.15
N LYS A 607 38.46 -28.26 47.87
CA LYS A 607 39.72 -28.03 47.16
C LYS A 607 39.85 -26.55 46.79
N LEU A 608 41.09 -26.07 46.74
CA LEU A 608 41.34 -24.69 46.26
C LEU A 608 40.84 -24.51 44.83
N GLY A 609 40.04 -23.42 44.59
CA GLY A 609 39.43 -23.15 43.29
C GLY A 609 38.09 -23.88 43.03
N GLN A 610 37.61 -24.68 44.00
CA GLN A 610 36.34 -25.39 43.87
C GLN A 610 35.15 -24.42 43.97
N GLU A 611 34.17 -24.56 43.09
CA GLU A 611 32.89 -23.86 43.22
C GLU A 611 32.01 -24.54 44.28
N VAL A 612 31.52 -23.75 45.20
CA VAL A 612 30.69 -24.19 46.33
C VAL A 612 29.49 -23.23 46.49
N LEU A 613 28.41 -23.74 47.05
CA LEU A 613 27.25 -22.93 47.43
C LEU A 613 27.35 -22.60 48.92
N ILE A 614 27.30 -21.33 49.29
CA ILE A 614 27.28 -20.89 50.69
C ILE A 614 25.86 -21.01 51.19
N ALA A 615 25.59 -21.99 52.09
CA ALA A 615 24.25 -22.34 52.53
C ALA A 615 23.49 -21.17 53.20
N GLU A 616 24.16 -20.34 53.99
CA GLU A 616 23.56 -19.18 54.67
C GLU A 616 23.18 -18.06 53.74
N LEU A 617 23.85 -17.90 52.60
CA LEU A 617 23.67 -16.80 51.67
C LEU A 617 22.94 -17.24 50.37
N ASP A 618 22.77 -18.53 50.16
CA ASP A 618 22.27 -19.17 48.92
C ASP A 618 22.95 -18.58 47.65
N LYS A 619 24.27 -18.34 47.76
CA LYS A 619 25.10 -17.77 46.69
C LYS A 619 26.27 -18.67 46.32
N PRO A 620 26.58 -18.79 45.03
CA PRO A 620 27.77 -19.51 44.61
C PRO A 620 29.04 -18.73 44.95
N GLY A 621 30.09 -19.45 45.39
CA GLY A 621 31.39 -18.89 45.69
C GLY A 621 32.52 -19.84 45.29
N ILE A 622 33.72 -19.32 45.19
CA ILE A 622 34.93 -20.09 44.84
C ILE A 622 35.82 -20.13 46.05
N VAL A 623 36.28 -21.31 46.45
CA VAL A 623 37.21 -21.52 47.58
C VAL A 623 38.55 -20.88 47.25
N THR A 624 38.99 -19.91 48.08
CA THR A 624 40.25 -19.18 47.91
C THR A 624 41.35 -19.61 48.87
N ALA A 625 41.01 -20.25 50.02
CA ALA A 625 41.94 -20.87 50.94
C ALA A 625 41.35 -22.14 51.57
N LEU A 626 42.19 -23.13 51.87
CA LEU A 626 41.79 -24.36 52.53
C LEU A 626 41.40 -24.09 53.99
N PRO A 627 40.64 -25.00 54.66
CA PRO A 627 40.23 -24.84 56.05
C PRO A 627 41.41 -24.54 57.00
N ASP A 628 41.27 -23.53 57.84
CA ASP A 628 42.21 -23.22 58.90
C ASP A 628 42.04 -24.19 60.12
N ARG A 629 42.82 -23.97 61.19
CA ARG A 629 42.79 -24.86 62.41
C ARG A 629 41.42 -24.87 63.10
N ASP A 630 40.58 -23.86 62.81
CA ASP A 630 39.24 -23.71 63.37
C ASP A 630 38.12 -24.19 62.39
N GLY A 631 38.54 -24.85 61.29
CA GLY A 631 37.60 -25.38 60.29
C GLY A 631 36.92 -24.33 59.39
N MET A 632 37.44 -23.10 59.34
CA MET A 632 36.92 -22.02 58.50
C MET A 632 37.55 -21.98 57.11
N VAL A 633 36.76 -21.91 56.05
CA VAL A 633 37.19 -21.90 54.66
C VAL A 633 36.97 -20.47 54.13
N GLU A 634 37.96 -19.89 53.48
CA GLU A 634 37.78 -18.60 52.79
C GLU A 634 37.21 -18.82 51.42
N VAL A 635 36.03 -18.21 51.19
CA VAL A 635 35.28 -18.32 49.93
C VAL A 635 35.05 -16.93 49.36
N ARG A 636 35.22 -16.78 48.05
CA ARG A 636 34.94 -15.55 47.32
C ARG A 636 33.60 -15.69 46.61
N ALA A 637 32.61 -14.93 47.08
CA ALA A 637 31.29 -14.78 46.44
C ALA A 637 31.25 -13.42 45.65
N GLY A 638 31.44 -13.48 44.34
CA GLY A 638 31.60 -12.28 43.51
C GLY A 638 32.87 -11.50 43.86
N ILE A 639 32.72 -10.24 44.35
CA ILE A 639 33.83 -9.34 44.75
C ILE A 639 34.16 -9.44 46.25
N ILE A 640 33.35 -10.14 47.04
CA ILE A 640 33.50 -10.20 48.49
C ILE A 640 34.16 -11.53 48.88
N LYS A 641 35.21 -11.46 49.73
CA LYS A 641 35.80 -12.62 50.38
C LYS A 641 35.20 -12.77 51.77
N THR A 642 34.73 -13.96 52.10
CA THR A 642 34.17 -14.27 53.42
C THR A 642 34.72 -15.59 53.95
N LYS A 643 34.82 -15.72 55.27
CA LYS A 643 35.16 -16.98 55.92
C LYS A 643 33.88 -17.69 56.34
N VAL A 644 33.71 -18.93 55.90
CA VAL A 644 32.51 -19.74 56.15
C VAL A 644 32.97 -21.10 56.75
N PRO A 645 32.32 -21.62 57.76
CA PRO A 645 32.67 -22.95 58.29
C PRO A 645 32.41 -24.04 57.25
N LEU A 646 33.23 -25.08 57.21
CA LEU A 646 33.13 -26.14 56.19
C LEU A 646 31.75 -26.79 56.09
N ASN A 647 31.03 -26.91 57.21
CA ASN A 647 29.69 -27.44 57.30
C ASN A 647 28.62 -26.49 56.70
N GLY A 648 28.97 -25.24 56.46
CA GLY A 648 28.13 -24.23 55.78
C GLY A 648 28.32 -24.19 54.25
N LEU A 649 29.15 -25.07 53.68
CA LEU A 649 29.41 -25.15 52.26
C LEU A 649 28.80 -26.42 51.66
N CYS A 650 28.13 -26.28 50.51
CA CYS A 650 27.42 -27.35 49.81
C CYS A 650 27.88 -27.46 48.34
N ALA A 651 27.65 -28.59 47.72
CA ALA A 651 27.91 -28.75 46.30
C ALA A 651 26.96 -27.83 45.46
N PRO A 652 27.47 -27.17 44.41
CA PRO A 652 26.63 -26.36 43.54
C PRO A 652 25.55 -27.22 42.89
N HIS A 653 24.29 -26.78 42.94
CA HIS A 653 23.22 -27.45 42.24
C HIS A 653 23.50 -27.39 40.73
N LYS A 654 23.65 -28.53 40.07
CA LYS A 654 23.48 -28.61 38.62
C LYS A 654 22.04 -28.22 38.33
N GLN A 655 21.84 -27.02 37.79
CA GLN A 655 20.55 -26.63 37.26
C GLN A 655 20.15 -27.63 36.17
N GLN A 656 19.13 -28.42 36.43
CA GLN A 656 18.41 -29.08 35.33
C GLN A 656 17.80 -27.97 34.47
N PRO A 657 18.02 -27.95 33.16
CA PRO A 657 17.37 -26.99 32.33
C PRO A 657 15.85 -27.10 32.47
N ALA A 658 15.20 -25.98 32.74
CA ALA A 658 13.74 -25.90 32.77
C ALA A 658 13.16 -26.47 31.46
N PRO A 659 12.02 -27.20 31.51
CA PRO A 659 11.45 -27.80 30.32
C PRO A 659 11.13 -26.69 29.31
N GLN A 660 11.93 -26.62 28.27
CA GLN A 660 11.66 -25.77 27.10
C GLN A 660 10.33 -26.25 26.51
N LYS A 661 9.28 -25.42 26.58
CA LYS A 661 8.11 -25.58 25.75
C LYS A 661 8.59 -25.63 24.30
N LYS A 662 8.52 -26.82 23.69
CA LYS A 662 8.78 -27.03 22.28
C LYS A 662 7.85 -26.11 21.50
N TYR A 663 8.41 -25.05 20.93
CA TYR A 663 7.77 -24.25 19.92
C TYR A 663 7.66 -25.12 18.67
N GLN A 664 6.44 -25.57 18.37
CA GLN A 664 6.15 -26.21 17.08
C GLN A 664 5.96 -25.09 16.05
N PRO A 665 6.79 -25.02 15.00
CA PRO A 665 6.55 -24.10 13.91
C PRO A 665 5.30 -24.53 13.15
N ARG A 666 4.31 -23.64 13.03
CA ARG A 666 3.19 -23.80 12.12
C ARG A 666 3.75 -23.98 10.70
N ARG A 667 3.45 -25.12 10.12
CA ARG A 667 3.70 -25.39 8.69
C ARG A 667 2.93 -24.37 7.86
N ALA A 668 3.67 -23.56 7.08
CA ALA A 668 3.14 -22.83 5.95
C ALA A 668 2.93 -23.82 4.78
N PRO A 669 1.92 -23.61 3.93
CA PRO A 669 1.65 -24.51 2.82
C PRO A 669 2.76 -24.47 1.78
N ALA A 670 3.10 -25.64 1.29
CA ALA A 670 4.07 -25.84 0.25
C ALA A 670 3.63 -25.16 -1.05
N SER A 671 4.43 -24.25 -1.56
CA SER A 671 4.40 -23.85 -2.98
C SER A 671 5.68 -24.35 -3.65
N ALA A 672 5.45 -24.83 -4.85
CA ALA A 672 6.34 -25.61 -5.66
C ALA A 672 7.72 -24.95 -5.94
N SER A 673 8.69 -25.82 -6.04
CA SER A 673 10.05 -25.58 -6.49
C SER A 673 10.14 -24.97 -7.89
N SER A 674 10.85 -23.88 -8.03
CA SER A 674 11.67 -23.61 -9.21
C SER A 674 13.03 -23.15 -8.71
N GLY A 675 14.05 -23.92 -9.11
CA GLY A 675 15.41 -23.68 -8.70
C GLY A 675 15.97 -22.43 -9.38
N ASP A 676 16.46 -21.53 -8.55
CA ASP A 676 17.49 -20.58 -8.94
C ASP A 676 18.52 -20.55 -7.83
N LYS A 677 19.73 -20.96 -8.19
CA LYS A 677 20.93 -20.86 -7.35
C LYS A 677 21.26 -19.38 -7.17
N VAL A 678 20.76 -18.79 -6.08
CA VAL A 678 21.30 -17.52 -5.58
C VAL A 678 22.67 -17.81 -5.00
N THR A 679 23.71 -17.48 -5.72
CA THR A 679 25.09 -17.37 -5.23
C THR A 679 25.13 -16.26 -4.18
N ARG A 680 25.01 -16.63 -2.88
CA ARG A 680 25.37 -15.73 -1.78
C ARG A 680 26.87 -15.53 -1.88
N THR A 681 27.32 -14.30 -2.10
CA THR A 681 28.71 -13.89 -1.88
C THR A 681 29.07 -14.22 -0.43
N PRO A 682 30.09 -15.05 -0.16
CA PRO A 682 30.46 -15.39 1.19
C PRO A 682 30.94 -14.14 1.94
N SER A 683 30.40 -13.88 3.12
CA SER A 683 30.84 -12.77 3.99
C SER A 683 32.31 -12.96 4.34
N MET A 684 33.11 -11.90 4.28
CA MET A 684 34.51 -11.90 4.68
C MET A 684 34.71 -11.56 6.16
N GLU A 685 33.65 -11.22 6.88
CA GLU A 685 33.69 -10.79 8.28
C GLU A 685 32.64 -11.48 9.14
N ILE A 686 32.97 -11.73 10.40
CA ILE A 686 32.07 -12.27 11.42
C ILE A 686 32.13 -11.43 12.70
N ASN A 687 30.97 -11.13 13.25
CA ASN A 687 30.85 -10.38 14.51
C ASN A 687 30.67 -11.34 15.70
N LEU A 688 31.64 -11.32 16.61
CA LEU A 688 31.70 -12.15 17.81
C LEU A 688 31.46 -11.34 19.10
N ILE A 689 31.12 -10.06 19.02
CA ILE A 689 30.88 -9.19 20.17
C ILE A 689 29.67 -9.69 20.97
N GLY A 690 29.82 -9.81 22.27
CA GLY A 690 28.76 -10.25 23.18
C GLY A 690 28.66 -11.76 23.37
N MET A 691 29.47 -12.55 22.66
CA MET A 691 29.57 -14.01 22.86
C MET A 691 30.51 -14.36 24.02
N THR A 692 30.32 -15.53 24.63
CA THR A 692 31.29 -16.12 25.51
C THR A 692 32.51 -16.57 24.71
N VAL A 693 33.66 -16.75 25.36
CA VAL A 693 34.91 -17.19 24.67
C VAL A 693 34.69 -18.54 23.96
N GLU A 694 33.98 -19.47 24.57
CA GLU A 694 33.73 -20.80 23.98
C GLU A 694 32.84 -20.74 22.77
N GLU A 695 31.76 -19.95 22.83
CA GLU A 695 30.85 -19.73 21.69
C GLU A 695 31.56 -19.03 20.53
N ALA A 696 32.36 -17.99 20.82
CA ALA A 696 33.12 -17.26 19.84
C ALA A 696 34.16 -18.14 19.12
N LEU A 697 34.81 -19.05 19.82
CA LEU A 697 35.75 -19.98 19.22
C LEU A 697 35.07 -20.99 18.30
N HIS A 698 33.91 -21.49 18.70
CA HIS A 698 33.10 -22.39 17.86
C HIS A 698 32.60 -21.74 16.56
N GLU A 699 32.12 -20.51 16.64
CA GLU A 699 31.68 -19.76 15.46
C GLU A 699 32.87 -19.32 14.60
N ALA A 700 34.01 -18.96 15.18
CA ALA A 700 35.23 -18.67 14.45
C ALA A 700 35.75 -19.88 13.66
N ASP A 701 35.72 -21.09 14.22
CA ASP A 701 36.11 -22.31 13.52
C ASP A 701 35.24 -22.59 12.31
N LYS A 702 33.92 -22.53 12.47
CA LYS A 702 32.97 -22.68 11.34
C LYS A 702 33.21 -21.65 10.25
N PHE A 703 33.50 -20.41 10.65
CA PHE A 703 33.73 -19.32 9.72
C PHE A 703 35.04 -19.50 8.95
N ILE A 704 36.11 -19.94 9.63
CA ILE A 704 37.39 -20.26 9.01
C ILE A 704 37.26 -21.43 8.03
N ASP A 705 36.58 -22.50 8.42
CA ASP A 705 36.36 -23.66 7.55
C ASP A 705 35.54 -23.30 6.31
N ASN A 706 34.49 -22.47 6.47
CA ASN A 706 33.72 -21.94 5.33
C ASN A 706 34.57 -21.03 4.44
N GLY A 707 35.45 -20.22 5.02
CA GLY A 707 36.37 -19.36 4.26
C GLY A 707 37.32 -20.20 3.39
N VAL A 708 37.89 -21.25 3.94
CA VAL A 708 38.75 -22.21 3.20
C VAL A 708 37.99 -22.90 2.08
N MET A 709 36.77 -23.36 2.35
CA MET A 709 35.93 -24.01 1.31
C MET A 709 35.53 -23.06 0.16
N ASN A 710 35.42 -21.78 0.43
CA ASN A 710 35.10 -20.76 -0.54
C ASN A 710 36.33 -20.10 -1.20
N GLY A 711 37.55 -20.58 -0.88
CA GLY A 711 38.79 -20.06 -1.46
C GLY A 711 39.16 -18.64 -1.01
N GLN A 712 38.68 -18.19 0.14
CA GLN A 712 39.02 -16.89 0.69
C GLN A 712 40.43 -16.91 1.25
N THR A 713 41.17 -15.82 1.06
CA THR A 713 42.57 -15.71 1.57
C THR A 713 42.65 -14.93 2.88
N THR A 714 41.65 -14.07 3.16
CA THR A 714 41.63 -13.20 4.32
C THR A 714 40.27 -13.14 4.95
N LEU A 715 40.16 -13.22 6.28
CA LEU A 715 38.94 -13.14 7.07
C LEU A 715 39.10 -12.15 8.22
N TYR A 716 38.00 -11.51 8.63
CA TYR A 716 37.96 -10.53 9.70
C TYR A 716 37.10 -11.03 10.87
N LEU A 717 37.69 -11.18 12.04
CA LEU A 717 37.01 -11.59 13.28
C LEU A 717 36.82 -10.36 14.16
N ILE A 718 35.59 -9.89 14.33
CA ILE A 718 35.25 -8.69 15.09
C ILE A 718 34.90 -9.10 16.53
N HIS A 719 35.80 -8.83 17.50
CA HIS A 719 35.63 -9.19 18.91
C HIS A 719 35.50 -8.00 19.86
N GLY A 720 35.59 -6.77 19.31
CA GLY A 720 35.46 -5.53 20.07
C GLY A 720 36.70 -5.19 20.94
N LYS A 721 36.71 -3.96 21.49
CA LYS A 721 37.80 -3.40 22.32
C LYS A 721 37.59 -3.62 23.83
N GLY A 722 36.57 -4.38 24.30
CA GLY A 722 36.19 -4.55 25.72
C GLY A 722 37.33 -5.05 26.63
N THR A 723 37.04 -5.98 27.54
CA THR A 723 38.02 -6.50 28.52
C THR A 723 39.21 -7.25 27.92
N GLY A 724 39.19 -7.52 26.61
CA GLY A 724 40.19 -8.25 25.86
C GLY A 724 40.16 -9.78 26.06
N ALA A 725 39.19 -10.32 26.79
CA ALA A 725 39.02 -11.74 27.01
C ALA A 725 38.80 -12.53 25.71
N LEU A 726 37.87 -12.07 24.85
CA LEU A 726 37.60 -12.64 23.53
C LEU A 726 38.82 -12.57 22.63
N ARG A 727 39.48 -11.42 22.53
CA ARG A 727 40.73 -11.26 21.78
C ARG A 727 41.79 -12.27 22.19
N LYS A 728 42.03 -12.42 23.53
CA LYS A 728 43.03 -13.34 24.06
C LYS A 728 42.69 -14.79 23.73
N GLY A 729 41.41 -15.19 23.90
CA GLY A 729 40.94 -16.54 23.56
C GLY A 729 41.06 -16.85 22.08
N ILE A 730 40.64 -15.93 21.22
CA ILE A 730 40.71 -16.08 19.75
C ILE A 730 42.17 -16.15 19.28
N HIS A 731 43.07 -15.29 19.76
CA HIS A 731 44.47 -15.32 19.39
C HIS A 731 45.18 -16.59 19.85
N GLU A 732 44.87 -17.14 21.03
CA GLU A 732 45.42 -18.40 21.50
C GLU A 732 44.93 -19.58 20.65
N HIS A 733 43.67 -19.57 20.23
CA HIS A 733 43.09 -20.58 19.37
C HIS A 733 43.67 -20.53 17.93
N LEU A 734 43.78 -19.35 17.32
CA LEU A 734 44.29 -19.16 15.96
C LEU A 734 45.77 -19.60 15.83
N ARG A 735 46.59 -19.48 16.90
CA ARG A 735 47.98 -19.98 16.89
C ARG A 735 48.09 -21.48 16.67
N ARG A 736 47.06 -22.25 17.02
CA ARG A 736 47.02 -23.71 16.90
C ARG A 736 46.18 -24.20 15.75
N HIS A 737 45.50 -23.28 15.03
CA HIS A 737 44.56 -23.67 13.99
C HIS A 737 45.26 -24.03 12.68
N LYS A 738 45.02 -25.24 12.17
CA LYS A 738 45.73 -25.85 11.02
C LYS A 738 45.58 -25.08 9.70
N ASN A 739 44.44 -24.38 9.48
CA ASN A 739 44.10 -23.67 8.24
C ASN A 739 44.53 -22.20 8.28
N VAL A 740 45.06 -21.70 9.37
CA VAL A 740 45.53 -20.30 9.52
C VAL A 740 46.98 -20.20 9.19
N ARG A 741 47.35 -19.27 8.30
CA ARG A 741 48.73 -18.96 7.93
C ARG A 741 49.35 -17.94 8.87
N SER A 742 48.63 -16.83 9.05
CA SER A 742 49.03 -15.76 9.97
C SER A 742 47.80 -15.00 10.47
N PHE A 743 47.93 -14.27 11.57
CA PHE A 743 46.91 -13.32 12.01
C PHE A 743 47.54 -12.09 12.66
N ARG A 744 46.86 -10.97 12.53
CA ARG A 744 47.26 -9.68 13.12
C ARG A 744 46.06 -8.92 13.63
N LEU A 745 46.28 -7.90 14.45
CA LEU A 745 45.24 -6.93 14.76
C LEU A 745 44.96 -6.03 13.53
N GLY A 746 43.76 -5.57 13.40
CA GLY A 746 43.36 -4.61 12.36
C GLY A 746 44.16 -3.31 12.52
N VAL A 747 44.44 -2.67 11.40
CA VAL A 747 45.02 -1.32 11.32
C VAL A 747 43.94 -0.26 11.21
N TYR A 748 44.29 1.01 11.13
CA TYR A 748 43.35 2.10 10.92
C TYR A 748 42.52 1.84 9.66
N GLY A 749 41.18 1.84 9.82
CA GLY A 749 40.20 1.47 8.76
C GLY A 749 39.75 0.02 8.76
N GLU A 750 40.44 -0.90 9.47
CA GLU A 750 40.05 -2.32 9.59
C GLU A 750 39.43 -2.66 10.98
N GLY A 751 39.10 -1.65 11.80
CA GLY A 751 38.53 -1.82 13.15
C GLY A 751 39.58 -1.89 14.28
N GLU A 752 40.85 -1.63 14.00
CA GLU A 752 41.98 -1.50 14.96
C GLU A 752 42.06 -2.68 15.95
N ALA A 753 42.22 -2.37 17.25
CA ALA A 753 42.37 -3.38 18.33
C ALA A 753 41.07 -4.18 18.60
N GLY A 754 39.96 -3.85 17.92
CA GLY A 754 38.69 -4.56 18.06
C GLY A 754 38.48 -5.68 17.03
N VAL A 755 39.36 -5.83 16.05
CA VAL A 755 39.29 -6.81 14.97
C VAL A 755 40.59 -7.59 14.87
N THR A 756 40.48 -8.87 14.58
CA THR A 756 41.63 -9.74 14.22
C THR A 756 41.48 -10.12 12.75
N VAL A 757 42.47 -9.78 11.96
CA VAL A 757 42.58 -10.16 10.55
C VAL A 757 43.33 -11.49 10.49
N VAL A 758 42.74 -12.47 9.83
CA VAL A 758 43.24 -13.84 9.70
C VAL A 758 43.56 -14.15 8.25
N GLU A 759 44.77 -14.55 7.97
CA GLU A 759 45.21 -15.04 6.66
C GLU A 759 45.13 -16.57 6.64
N LEU A 760 44.43 -17.11 5.67
CA LEU A 760 44.28 -18.55 5.47
C LEU A 760 45.44 -19.12 4.63
N LYS A 761 45.69 -20.43 4.75
CA LYS A 761 46.76 -21.11 4.01
C LYS A 761 46.36 -21.38 2.55
#